data_fdaab699b3b88c942096b3e18f2b93b3
#
_entry.id   fdaab699b3b88c942096b3e18f2b93b3
#
_cell.length_a   1.000
_cell.length_b   1.000
_cell.length_c   1.000
_cell.angle_alpha   90.00
_cell.angle_beta   90.00
_cell.angle_gamma   90.00
#
_symmetry.space_group_name_H-M   'P 1'
#
loop_
_entity.id
_entity.type
_entity.pdbx_description
1 polymer ?
#
loop_
_entity_poly.entity_id
_entity_poly.type
_entity_poly.pdbx_seq_one_letter_code
_entity_poly.pdbx_strand_id
1 'polypeptide(L)'
;MLSKELEVTLNTAFKNTHDSRHEFITVEHLLLALLDNSSAEDIMKACGCDLGILREQLVFFIDDTISLIPLGIERETQPTLGFQRVLQRAVFHVQASDKKEVTGANLFVALFSEQDSHAVYLLNKQDVSRLDVVNYLAHGISKIDQDHSASKESSSESAGADGEAGSPLEKYTTNLNEEALQGRIDPLIGRELELERTIQTLCRRRKNNPLLVGEAGVGKTAIAEGLAKRIVDKEVPDILMNSVIYSLDLGALVAGTKYRGDFEKRLKALMNQLKKEPDFILFIDEIHTIIGAGSASGGVMDASNLIKPSLASGQLRCIGSTTYQEYRGIFEKDHALARRFQKIDVLEPSVEDTILILKGLKSRFEEHHNVRYSAEALRVAAELSDRYITDRHLPDKAIDVIDEAGAKQRMATVEMRKEEIDVAEIEDIVSKIARVPARSVSSNDIDKLANLEKNLKMLVFGQDEAISALASAIKLSRAGLRDAQKTIGSFIFAGPTGVGKTEVTRQLAKVLGVELIRFDMSEYMERHTVSRLIGAPPGYVGFDQGGLLTEQVNKHPHAVLLLDELEKAHPDVFNLLLQVMDHGSLTDNNGRKADFRNIILVMTTNAGAEEGSRATMGFTQQDHATDSMKIIEKGFSPEFRNRLDAIIQFKPLDISVVGSVVDKFIFELEAMLSEKHVTLALGSDARLWLAENGCDTKMGARPMARLIQEKIKKPLANDLLFGKLTKGGHVRIYIEKDEVCFAIESNEELVSEADF
;
A
#
# COMPACT_ATOMS: atom_id res chain seq x y z
N MET A 1 0.85 -24.35 -15.15
CA MET A 1 0.39 -25.47 -16.01
C MET A 1 -0.26 -26.50 -15.11
N LEU A 2 -1.20 -27.31 -15.65
CA LEU A 2 -1.75 -28.43 -14.91
C LEU A 2 -0.67 -29.53 -14.77
N SER A 3 -0.64 -30.24 -13.65
CA SER A 3 0.23 -31.42 -13.52
C SER A 3 -0.25 -32.53 -14.47
N LYS A 4 0.66 -33.35 -14.99
CA LYS A 4 0.31 -34.46 -15.90
C LYS A 4 -0.73 -35.40 -15.31
N GLU A 5 -0.65 -35.68 -14.02
CA GLU A 5 -1.59 -36.52 -13.30
C GLU A 5 -2.99 -35.91 -13.26
N LEU A 6 -3.09 -34.59 -12.96
CA LEU A 6 -4.36 -33.88 -12.94
C LEU A 6 -5.00 -33.78 -14.34
N GLU A 7 -4.18 -33.62 -15.37
CA GLU A 7 -4.64 -33.60 -16.74
C GLU A 7 -5.29 -34.95 -17.16
N VAL A 8 -4.67 -36.08 -16.77
CA VAL A 8 -5.23 -37.42 -16.95
C VAL A 8 -6.53 -37.57 -16.19
N THR A 9 -6.58 -37.11 -14.92
CA THR A 9 -7.80 -37.18 -14.07
C THR A 9 -8.95 -36.41 -14.68
N LEU A 10 -8.71 -35.17 -15.17
CA LEU A 10 -9.74 -34.36 -15.82
C LEU A 10 -10.22 -34.99 -17.15
N ASN A 11 -9.30 -35.48 -17.99
CA ASN A 11 -9.66 -36.18 -19.23
C ASN A 11 -10.51 -37.44 -18.98
N THR A 12 -10.18 -38.18 -17.92
CA THR A 12 -10.95 -39.35 -17.48
C THR A 12 -12.35 -38.93 -16.99
N ALA A 13 -12.44 -37.83 -16.24
CA ALA A 13 -13.74 -37.30 -15.84
C ALA A 13 -14.63 -36.91 -17.03
N PHE A 14 -14.08 -36.21 -17.99
CA PHE A 14 -14.81 -35.85 -19.23
C PHE A 14 -15.24 -37.07 -20.01
N LYS A 15 -14.34 -38.06 -20.18
CA LYS A 15 -14.64 -39.30 -20.89
C LYS A 15 -15.76 -40.11 -20.20
N ASN A 16 -15.67 -40.31 -18.89
CA ASN A 16 -16.66 -41.05 -18.11
C ASN A 16 -18.04 -40.37 -18.19
N THR A 17 -18.08 -39.05 -18.07
CA THR A 17 -19.32 -38.25 -18.17
C THR A 17 -19.93 -38.34 -19.56
N HIS A 18 -19.11 -38.34 -20.60
CA HIS A 18 -19.54 -38.52 -22.01
C HIS A 18 -20.06 -39.95 -22.26
N ASP A 19 -19.33 -40.97 -21.78
CA ASP A 19 -19.72 -42.37 -21.92
C ASP A 19 -21.02 -42.70 -21.17
N SER A 20 -21.26 -42.04 -20.05
CA SER A 20 -22.53 -42.08 -19.29
C SER A 20 -23.62 -41.20 -19.89
N ARG A 21 -23.33 -40.45 -20.97
CA ARG A 21 -24.29 -39.58 -21.70
C ARG A 21 -24.89 -38.47 -20.87
N HIS A 22 -24.18 -37.97 -19.87
CA HIS A 22 -24.62 -36.82 -19.08
C HIS A 22 -24.50 -35.52 -19.88
N GLU A 23 -25.52 -34.65 -19.82
CA GLU A 23 -25.54 -33.38 -20.53
C GLU A 23 -24.51 -32.38 -19.94
N PHE A 24 -24.26 -32.43 -18.64
CA PHE A 24 -23.37 -31.54 -17.94
C PHE A 24 -22.33 -32.28 -17.12
N ILE A 25 -21.09 -31.77 -17.10
CA ILE A 25 -20.07 -32.16 -16.13
C ILE A 25 -20.10 -31.16 -14.97
N THR A 26 -20.30 -31.69 -13.75
CA THR A 26 -20.54 -30.90 -12.52
C THR A 26 -19.37 -31.06 -11.54
N VAL A 27 -19.43 -30.33 -10.41
CA VAL A 27 -18.46 -30.41 -9.32
C VAL A 27 -18.41 -31.80 -8.68
N GLU A 28 -19.55 -32.53 -8.68
CA GLU A 28 -19.66 -33.90 -8.20
C GLU A 28 -18.88 -34.88 -9.07
N HIS A 29 -18.92 -34.73 -10.40
CA HIS A 29 -18.08 -35.51 -11.31
C HIS A 29 -16.59 -35.22 -11.07
N LEU A 30 -16.24 -33.96 -10.76
CA LEU A 30 -14.88 -33.56 -10.46
C LEU A 30 -14.39 -34.24 -9.17
N LEU A 31 -15.21 -34.23 -8.10
CA LEU A 31 -14.88 -34.90 -6.85
C LEU A 31 -14.75 -36.42 -7.05
N LEU A 32 -15.66 -37.02 -7.83
CA LEU A 32 -15.58 -38.45 -8.15
C LEU A 32 -14.27 -38.81 -8.87
N ALA A 33 -13.83 -38.00 -9.81
CA ALA A 33 -12.56 -38.21 -10.51
C ALA A 33 -11.33 -37.95 -9.60
N LEU A 34 -11.43 -37.03 -8.63
CA LEU A 34 -10.37 -36.78 -7.66
C LEU A 34 -10.18 -37.93 -6.66
N LEU A 35 -11.18 -38.82 -6.47
CA LEU A 35 -11.02 -40.04 -5.67
C LEU A 35 -9.97 -41.02 -6.26
N ASP A 36 -9.72 -40.92 -7.57
CA ASP A 36 -8.74 -41.75 -8.26
C ASP A 36 -7.42 -41.01 -8.52
N ASN A 37 -7.26 -39.78 -7.99
CA ASN A 37 -6.03 -39.00 -8.10
C ASN A 37 -5.19 -39.19 -6.86
N SER A 38 -3.95 -39.68 -6.99
CA SER A 38 -3.09 -40.06 -5.84
C SER A 38 -2.90 -38.91 -4.85
N SER A 39 -2.65 -37.69 -5.33
CA SER A 39 -2.42 -36.53 -4.46
C SER A 39 -3.65 -36.05 -3.72
N ALA A 40 -4.85 -36.25 -4.25
CA ALA A 40 -6.11 -35.91 -3.59
C ALA A 40 -6.59 -37.05 -2.70
N GLU A 41 -6.42 -38.29 -3.10
CA GLU A 41 -6.74 -39.50 -2.37
C GLU A 41 -6.01 -39.55 -1.00
N ASP A 42 -4.70 -39.31 -1.00
CA ASP A 42 -3.89 -39.27 0.24
C ASP A 42 -4.38 -38.23 1.24
N ILE A 43 -4.79 -37.06 0.74
CA ILE A 43 -5.33 -36.00 1.60
C ILE A 43 -6.69 -36.38 2.16
N MET A 44 -7.59 -36.94 1.35
CA MET A 44 -8.92 -37.36 1.79
C MET A 44 -8.80 -38.44 2.89
N LYS A 45 -7.91 -39.44 2.70
CA LYS A 45 -7.62 -40.47 3.71
C LYS A 45 -7.07 -39.86 4.99
N ALA A 46 -6.12 -38.94 4.90
CA ALA A 46 -5.51 -38.27 6.05
C ALA A 46 -6.51 -37.40 6.83
N CYS A 47 -7.53 -36.86 6.14
CA CYS A 47 -8.63 -36.14 6.78
C CYS A 47 -9.75 -37.05 7.33
N GLY A 48 -9.59 -38.39 7.27
CA GLY A 48 -10.56 -39.34 7.83
C GLY A 48 -11.77 -39.63 6.91
N CYS A 49 -11.67 -39.35 5.63
CA CYS A 49 -12.75 -39.60 4.67
C CYS A 49 -12.82 -41.10 4.28
N ASP A 50 -14.00 -41.69 4.34
CA ASP A 50 -14.27 -43.01 3.79
C ASP A 50 -14.54 -42.89 2.28
N LEU A 51 -13.53 -43.23 1.47
CA LEU A 51 -13.60 -43.09 0.01
C LEU A 51 -14.66 -44.01 -0.62
N GLY A 52 -14.92 -45.19 0.01
CA GLY A 52 -15.92 -46.13 -0.49
C GLY A 52 -17.32 -45.57 -0.38
N ILE A 53 -17.69 -45.11 0.81
CA ILE A 53 -18.98 -44.49 1.08
C ILE A 53 -19.17 -43.20 0.24
N LEU A 54 -18.12 -42.37 0.13
CA LEU A 54 -18.17 -41.14 -0.65
C LEU A 54 -18.42 -41.43 -2.14
N ARG A 55 -17.74 -42.44 -2.70
CA ARG A 55 -17.92 -42.87 -4.08
C ARG A 55 -19.35 -43.33 -4.34
N GLU A 56 -19.89 -44.22 -3.50
CA GLU A 56 -21.28 -44.71 -3.65
C GLU A 56 -22.31 -43.56 -3.62
N GLN A 57 -22.13 -42.61 -2.68
CA GLN A 57 -23.03 -41.47 -2.55
C GLN A 57 -22.93 -40.50 -3.74
N LEU A 58 -21.73 -40.27 -4.29
CA LEU A 58 -21.51 -39.43 -5.47
C LEU A 58 -22.16 -40.07 -6.71
N VAL A 59 -21.92 -41.36 -6.94
CA VAL A 59 -22.48 -42.06 -8.09
C VAL A 59 -24.01 -42.05 -8.03
N PHE A 60 -24.56 -42.35 -6.86
CA PHE A 60 -26.02 -42.33 -6.68
C PHE A 60 -26.61 -40.94 -6.96
N PHE A 61 -25.99 -39.88 -6.45
CA PHE A 61 -26.45 -38.53 -6.69
C PHE A 61 -26.34 -38.10 -8.16
N ILE A 62 -25.25 -38.46 -8.82
CA ILE A 62 -25.00 -38.14 -10.21
C ILE A 62 -26.06 -38.83 -11.10
N ASP A 63 -26.34 -40.12 -10.87
CA ASP A 63 -27.29 -40.89 -11.65
C ASP A 63 -28.76 -40.42 -11.42
N ASP A 64 -29.09 -39.95 -10.25
CA ASP A 64 -30.46 -39.50 -9.89
C ASP A 64 -30.74 -38.06 -10.37
N THR A 65 -29.72 -37.18 -10.37
CA THR A 65 -29.95 -35.74 -10.53
C THR A 65 -29.59 -35.21 -11.90
N ILE A 66 -28.64 -35.83 -12.63
CA ILE A 66 -28.11 -35.26 -13.86
C ILE A 66 -28.87 -35.73 -15.12
N SER A 67 -29.27 -34.76 -15.93
CA SER A 67 -29.99 -35.00 -17.16
C SER A 67 -29.16 -35.78 -18.17
N LEU A 68 -29.75 -36.85 -18.74
CA LEU A 68 -29.13 -37.65 -19.80
C LEU A 68 -29.43 -37.07 -21.18
N ILE A 69 -28.46 -37.12 -22.07
CA ILE A 69 -28.63 -36.75 -23.46
C ILE A 69 -29.55 -37.81 -24.17
N PRO A 70 -30.67 -37.40 -24.82
CA PRO A 70 -31.60 -38.32 -25.45
C PRO A 70 -30.93 -39.16 -26.55
N LEU A 71 -31.41 -40.42 -26.72
CA LEU A 71 -30.92 -41.32 -27.76
C LEU A 71 -31.17 -40.73 -29.16
N GLY A 72 -30.09 -40.51 -29.91
CA GLY A 72 -30.16 -39.99 -31.30
C GLY A 72 -29.76 -38.54 -31.49
N ILE A 73 -29.35 -37.82 -30.41
CA ILE A 73 -28.78 -36.48 -30.50
C ILE A 73 -27.30 -36.55 -30.14
N GLU A 74 -26.42 -36.18 -31.07
CA GLU A 74 -24.99 -35.96 -30.82
C GLU A 74 -24.83 -34.56 -30.20
N ARG A 75 -24.71 -34.47 -28.88
CA ARG A 75 -24.32 -33.27 -28.16
C ARG A 75 -23.10 -33.58 -27.33
N GLU A 76 -22.14 -32.65 -27.32
CA GLU A 76 -20.98 -32.72 -26.42
C GLU A 76 -21.39 -32.33 -24.98
N THR A 77 -20.84 -33.02 -23.98
CA THR A 77 -21.03 -32.70 -22.56
C THR A 77 -20.45 -31.33 -22.24
N GLN A 78 -21.23 -30.47 -21.62
CA GLN A 78 -20.81 -29.10 -21.28
C GLN A 78 -20.44 -28.96 -19.82
N PRO A 79 -19.31 -28.25 -19.49
CA PRO A 79 -18.95 -27.97 -18.10
C PRO A 79 -19.87 -26.92 -17.49
N THR A 80 -20.35 -27.19 -16.28
CA THR A 80 -21.15 -26.23 -15.50
C THR A 80 -20.28 -25.04 -15.03
N LEU A 81 -20.92 -23.91 -14.71
CA LEU A 81 -20.24 -22.74 -14.16
C LEU A 81 -19.48 -23.04 -12.87
N GLY A 82 -20.03 -23.91 -12.01
CA GLY A 82 -19.36 -24.35 -10.77
C GLY A 82 -18.06 -25.09 -11.07
N PHE A 83 -18.09 -26.03 -12.00
CA PHE A 83 -16.90 -26.76 -12.45
C PHE A 83 -15.80 -25.82 -12.98
N GLN A 84 -16.18 -24.86 -13.83
CA GLN A 84 -15.25 -23.89 -14.38
C GLN A 84 -14.63 -22.98 -13.30
N ARG A 85 -15.44 -22.52 -12.34
CA ARG A 85 -14.97 -21.68 -11.22
C ARG A 85 -13.97 -22.38 -10.32
N VAL A 86 -14.20 -23.67 -10.03
CA VAL A 86 -13.26 -24.47 -9.22
C VAL A 86 -11.90 -24.57 -9.91
N LEU A 87 -11.87 -24.85 -11.21
CA LEU A 87 -10.64 -24.92 -12.01
C LEU A 87 -9.92 -23.56 -12.02
N GLN A 88 -10.63 -22.47 -12.31
CA GLN A 88 -10.05 -21.14 -12.34
C GLN A 88 -9.45 -20.76 -10.97
N ARG A 89 -10.15 -21.02 -9.88
CA ARG A 89 -9.65 -20.75 -8.51
C ARG A 89 -8.39 -21.54 -8.18
N ALA A 90 -8.32 -22.81 -8.57
CA ALA A 90 -7.13 -23.62 -8.37
C ALA A 90 -5.92 -23.03 -9.13
N VAL A 91 -6.12 -22.57 -10.36
CA VAL A 91 -5.07 -21.92 -11.15
C VAL A 91 -4.62 -20.60 -10.50
N PHE A 92 -5.55 -19.74 -10.08
CA PHE A 92 -5.23 -18.48 -9.39
C PHE A 92 -4.49 -18.70 -8.07
N HIS A 93 -4.88 -19.69 -7.28
CA HIS A 93 -4.22 -20.04 -6.03
C HIS A 93 -2.75 -20.44 -6.21
N VAL A 94 -2.47 -21.22 -7.27
CA VAL A 94 -1.11 -21.65 -7.58
C VAL A 94 -0.27 -20.51 -8.13
N GLN A 95 -0.86 -19.62 -8.96
CA GLN A 95 -0.17 -18.42 -9.45
C GLN A 95 0.18 -17.43 -8.32
N ALA A 96 -0.71 -17.28 -7.32
CA ALA A 96 -0.47 -16.43 -6.15
C ALA A 96 0.57 -17.01 -5.18
N SER A 97 0.80 -18.34 -5.22
CA SER A 97 1.72 -19.05 -4.30
C SER A 97 3.09 -19.36 -4.93
N ASP A 98 3.41 -18.79 -6.10
CA ASP A 98 4.68 -18.98 -6.84
C ASP A 98 5.02 -20.45 -7.17
N LYS A 99 4.00 -21.34 -7.17
CA LYS A 99 4.13 -22.75 -7.54
C LYS A 99 3.96 -22.90 -9.06
N LYS A 100 4.72 -23.80 -9.67
CA LYS A 100 4.76 -23.93 -11.13
C LYS A 100 3.62 -24.77 -11.72
N GLU A 101 3.01 -25.66 -10.94
CA GLU A 101 2.00 -26.62 -11.44
C GLU A 101 0.81 -26.73 -10.49
N VAL A 102 -0.38 -26.87 -11.06
CA VAL A 102 -1.64 -27.14 -10.35
C VAL A 102 -1.78 -28.65 -10.17
N THR A 103 -1.88 -29.10 -8.93
CA THR A 103 -2.02 -30.53 -8.57
C THR A 103 -3.47 -30.87 -8.18
N GLY A 104 -3.79 -32.17 -8.06
CA GLY A 104 -5.08 -32.65 -7.53
C GLY A 104 -5.40 -32.09 -6.12
N ALA A 105 -4.37 -31.93 -5.29
CA ALA A 105 -4.47 -31.32 -3.98
C ALA A 105 -4.99 -29.87 -4.03
N ASN A 106 -4.46 -29.05 -4.95
CA ASN A 106 -4.90 -27.67 -5.12
C ASN A 106 -6.34 -27.58 -5.59
N LEU A 107 -6.72 -28.50 -6.50
CA LEU A 107 -8.07 -28.57 -7.01
C LEU A 107 -9.07 -29.01 -5.92
N PHE A 108 -8.68 -29.96 -5.07
CA PHE A 108 -9.48 -30.41 -3.94
C PHE A 108 -9.74 -29.29 -2.92
N VAL A 109 -8.74 -28.48 -2.59
CA VAL A 109 -8.93 -27.28 -1.73
C VAL A 109 -9.87 -26.26 -2.38
N ALA A 110 -9.72 -26.03 -3.71
CA ALA A 110 -10.57 -25.09 -4.43
C ALA A 110 -12.04 -25.52 -4.49
N LEU A 111 -12.32 -26.82 -4.46
CA LEU A 111 -13.66 -27.39 -4.49
C LEU A 111 -14.52 -26.93 -3.29
N PHE A 112 -13.97 -26.79 -2.10
CA PHE A 112 -14.66 -26.29 -0.91
C PHE A 112 -15.18 -24.85 -1.05
N SER A 113 -14.80 -24.13 -2.08
CA SER A 113 -15.29 -22.77 -2.33
C SER A 113 -16.69 -22.75 -2.95
N GLU A 114 -17.19 -23.89 -3.47
CA GLU A 114 -18.55 -24.03 -3.98
C GLU A 114 -19.45 -24.63 -2.88
N GLN A 115 -19.74 -23.82 -1.86
CA GLN A 115 -20.44 -24.24 -0.65
C GLN A 115 -21.84 -24.81 -0.91
N ASP A 116 -22.48 -24.39 -2.00
CA ASP A 116 -23.82 -24.85 -2.41
C ASP A 116 -23.79 -26.17 -3.22
N SER A 117 -22.60 -26.75 -3.49
CA SER A 117 -22.49 -28.01 -4.21
C SER A 117 -22.79 -29.22 -3.32
N HIS A 118 -23.40 -30.24 -3.90
CA HIS A 118 -23.64 -31.50 -3.18
C HIS A 118 -22.34 -32.24 -2.85
N ALA A 119 -21.28 -32.01 -3.65
CA ALA A 119 -19.94 -32.52 -3.37
C ALA A 119 -19.41 -32.04 -2.00
N VAL A 120 -19.52 -30.73 -1.70
CA VAL A 120 -19.09 -30.15 -0.43
C VAL A 120 -20.01 -30.62 0.72
N TYR A 121 -21.30 -30.75 0.47
CA TYR A 121 -22.23 -31.30 1.46
C TYR A 121 -21.85 -32.73 1.88
N LEU A 122 -21.48 -33.61 0.93
CA LEU A 122 -21.08 -34.99 1.23
C LEU A 122 -19.76 -35.04 2.00
N LEU A 123 -18.77 -34.17 1.66
CA LEU A 123 -17.53 -34.05 2.42
C LEU A 123 -17.78 -33.58 3.87
N ASN A 124 -18.60 -32.57 4.04
CA ASN A 124 -18.98 -32.08 5.37
C ASN A 124 -19.77 -33.14 6.19
N LYS A 125 -20.58 -33.96 5.53
CA LYS A 125 -21.29 -35.08 6.17
C LYS A 125 -20.34 -36.15 6.72
N GLN A 126 -19.17 -36.30 6.13
CA GLN A 126 -18.07 -37.14 6.62
C GLN A 126 -17.11 -36.38 7.54
N ASP A 127 -17.48 -35.21 7.99
CA ASP A 127 -16.71 -34.38 8.93
C ASP A 127 -15.36 -33.90 8.36
N VAL A 128 -15.23 -33.81 7.03
CA VAL A 128 -14.07 -33.27 6.33
C VAL A 128 -14.32 -31.80 5.99
N SER A 129 -13.57 -30.91 6.64
CA SER A 129 -13.64 -29.47 6.42
C SER A 129 -12.48 -28.95 5.57
N ARG A 130 -12.67 -27.77 4.95
CA ARG A 130 -11.60 -27.07 4.25
C ARG A 130 -10.36 -26.85 5.13
N LEU A 131 -10.57 -26.59 6.43
CA LEU A 131 -9.49 -26.32 7.38
C LEU A 131 -8.63 -27.56 7.58
N ASP A 132 -9.22 -28.75 7.67
CA ASP A 132 -8.53 -30.02 7.85
C ASP A 132 -7.59 -30.28 6.65
N VAL A 133 -8.10 -30.05 5.44
CA VAL A 133 -7.33 -30.19 4.19
C VAL A 133 -6.16 -29.22 4.12
N VAL A 134 -6.38 -27.95 4.49
CA VAL A 134 -5.33 -26.93 4.50
C VAL A 134 -4.28 -27.22 5.56
N ASN A 135 -4.67 -27.66 6.75
CA ASN A 135 -3.75 -28.04 7.84
C ASN A 135 -2.89 -29.23 7.46
N TYR A 136 -3.46 -30.23 6.81
CA TYR A 136 -2.67 -31.37 6.31
C TYR A 136 -1.65 -30.94 5.24
N LEU A 137 -2.04 -30.08 4.31
CA LEU A 137 -1.16 -29.57 3.25
C LEU A 137 -0.04 -28.65 3.77
N ALA A 138 -0.32 -27.86 4.82
CA ALA A 138 0.63 -26.90 5.37
C ALA A 138 1.58 -27.52 6.41
N HIS A 139 1.08 -28.44 7.22
CA HIS A 139 1.77 -28.94 8.42
C HIS A 139 1.92 -30.48 8.47
N GLY A 140 1.35 -31.22 7.54
CA GLY A 140 1.36 -32.67 7.52
C GLY A 140 0.56 -33.32 8.67
N ILE A 141 -0.31 -32.56 9.34
CA ILE A 141 -1.07 -33.04 10.51
C ILE A 141 -2.31 -33.81 10.04
N SER A 142 -2.33 -35.11 10.25
CA SER A 142 -3.45 -36.00 9.95
C SER A 142 -4.53 -35.90 11.03
N LYS A 143 -5.81 -35.84 10.62
CA LYS A 143 -6.95 -35.86 11.56
C LYS A 143 -7.05 -37.21 12.32
N ILE A 144 -6.61 -38.29 11.68
CA ILE A 144 -6.60 -39.64 12.26
C ILE A 144 -5.63 -39.73 13.45
N ASP A 145 -4.50 -39.01 13.39
CA ASP A 145 -3.51 -38.97 14.48
C ASP A 145 -4.00 -38.12 15.66
N GLN A 146 -4.86 -37.15 15.43
CA GLN A 146 -5.51 -36.36 16.48
C GLN A 146 -6.60 -37.14 17.21
N ASP A 147 -7.40 -37.98 16.51
CA ASP A 147 -8.40 -38.82 17.13
C ASP A 147 -7.82 -39.96 17.98
N HIS A 148 -6.64 -40.47 17.64
CA HIS A 148 -5.91 -41.45 18.48
C HIS A 148 -5.30 -40.83 19.74
N SER A 149 -5.01 -39.53 19.76
CA SER A 149 -4.66 -38.79 20.99
C SER A 149 -5.87 -38.36 21.81
N ALA A 150 -7.02 -38.11 21.16
CA ALA A 150 -8.28 -37.75 21.82
C ALA A 150 -9.05 -38.94 22.38
N SER A 151 -8.86 -40.16 21.85
CA SER A 151 -9.53 -41.37 22.33
C SER A 151 -8.93 -41.97 23.63
N LYS A 152 -7.90 -41.33 24.22
CA LYS A 152 -7.45 -41.63 25.60
C LYS A 152 -8.00 -40.74 26.67
N GLU A 153 -8.82 -39.69 26.31
CA GLU A 153 -9.39 -38.73 27.25
C GLU A 153 -10.93 -38.74 27.34
N SER A 154 -11.62 -39.66 26.65
CA SER A 154 -13.10 -39.73 26.71
C SER A 154 -13.66 -41.00 27.39
N SER A 155 -13.19 -41.29 28.59
CA SER A 155 -13.90 -42.20 29.50
C SER A 155 -13.65 -41.83 30.96
N SER A 156 -14.20 -40.67 31.36
CA SER A 156 -14.58 -40.40 32.76
C SER A 156 -15.45 -39.14 32.84
N GLU A 157 -16.69 -39.24 32.41
CA GLU A 157 -17.74 -38.42 33.00
C GLU A 157 -18.18 -39.09 34.32
N SER A 158 -17.67 -38.57 35.39
CA SER A 158 -18.38 -38.34 36.65
C SER A 158 -17.42 -37.98 37.77
N ALA A 159 -17.67 -36.85 38.39
CA ALA A 159 -17.29 -36.43 39.71
C ALA A 159 -15.81 -36.17 40.03
N GLY A 160 -15.53 -34.92 40.30
CA GLY A 160 -14.52 -34.55 41.29
C GLY A 160 -13.35 -33.73 40.76
N ALA A 161 -13.48 -32.45 40.93
CA ALA A 161 -12.48 -31.47 41.43
C ALA A 161 -10.97 -31.69 41.14
N ASP A 162 -10.40 -30.59 40.66
CA ASP A 162 -9.01 -30.13 40.89
C ASP A 162 -7.85 -30.89 40.25
N GLY A 163 -7.34 -30.29 39.17
CA GLY A 163 -6.04 -30.65 38.64
C GLY A 163 -5.68 -29.83 37.41
N GLU A 164 -4.90 -28.73 37.57
CA GLU A 164 -4.25 -27.91 36.51
C GLU A 164 -5.16 -27.12 35.55
N ALA A 165 -6.09 -26.36 36.08
CA ALA A 165 -6.70 -25.24 35.39
C ALA A 165 -6.15 -23.94 35.98
N GLY A 166 -5.16 -23.31 35.32
CA GLY A 166 -4.77 -21.95 35.63
C GLY A 166 -6.02 -21.06 35.73
N SER A 167 -6.03 -20.12 36.67
CA SER A 167 -7.19 -19.28 36.94
C SER A 167 -7.62 -18.55 35.65
N PRO A 168 -8.93 -18.30 35.40
CA PRO A 168 -9.38 -17.48 34.27
C PRO A 168 -8.64 -16.14 34.16
N LEU A 169 -8.18 -15.61 35.30
CA LEU A 169 -7.37 -14.40 35.38
C LEU A 169 -6.00 -14.61 34.69
N GLU A 170 -5.28 -15.66 35.02
CA GLU A 170 -3.95 -15.99 34.43
C GLU A 170 -4.05 -16.33 32.93
N LYS A 171 -5.18 -16.92 32.50
CA LYS A 171 -5.37 -17.29 31.10
C LYS A 171 -5.74 -16.14 30.17
N TYR A 172 -6.42 -15.14 30.65
CA TYR A 172 -7.01 -14.07 29.83
C TYR A 172 -6.54 -12.67 30.20
N THR A 173 -5.65 -12.53 31.19
CA THR A 173 -5.08 -11.23 31.57
C THR A 173 -3.60 -11.34 31.89
N THR A 174 -2.88 -10.23 31.66
CA THR A 174 -1.50 -10.04 32.07
C THR A 174 -1.44 -9.09 33.25
N ASN A 175 -0.74 -9.47 34.33
CA ASN A 175 -0.55 -8.62 35.51
C ASN A 175 0.58 -7.61 35.23
N LEU A 176 0.21 -6.35 34.97
CA LEU A 176 1.20 -5.30 34.66
C LEU A 176 2.10 -4.95 35.87
N ASN A 177 1.64 -5.12 37.08
CA ASN A 177 2.49 -4.88 38.27
C ASN A 177 3.61 -5.93 38.37
N GLU A 178 3.36 -7.18 38.04
CA GLU A 178 4.37 -8.22 37.97
C GLU A 178 5.38 -7.99 36.85
N GLU A 179 4.88 -7.55 35.68
CA GLU A 179 5.75 -7.14 34.56
C GLU A 179 6.67 -5.96 34.95
N ALA A 180 6.12 -5.00 35.72
CA ALA A 180 6.90 -3.88 36.24
C ALA A 180 7.99 -4.35 37.25
N LEU A 181 7.64 -5.27 38.17
CA LEU A 181 8.59 -5.85 39.14
C LEU A 181 9.72 -6.62 38.44
N GLN A 182 9.41 -7.31 37.33
CA GLN A 182 10.39 -8.05 36.52
C GLN A 182 11.21 -7.13 35.60
N GLY A 183 10.96 -5.82 35.60
CA GLY A 183 11.66 -4.86 34.78
C GLY A 183 11.33 -4.94 33.30
N ARG A 184 10.21 -5.58 32.88
CA ARG A 184 9.82 -5.74 31.49
C ARG A 184 9.08 -4.53 30.93
N ILE A 185 8.56 -3.64 31.79
CA ILE A 185 7.86 -2.43 31.37
C ILE A 185 8.86 -1.33 31.02
N ASP A 186 8.62 -0.67 29.91
CA ASP A 186 9.40 0.48 29.45
C ASP A 186 9.21 1.72 30.30
N PRO A 187 10.23 2.59 30.44
CA PRO A 187 10.09 3.81 31.19
C PRO A 187 9.12 4.76 30.49
N LEU A 188 8.11 5.26 31.22
CA LEU A 188 7.19 6.28 30.73
C LEU A 188 7.88 7.66 30.78
N ILE A 189 7.96 8.34 29.66
CA ILE A 189 8.64 9.63 29.50
C ILE A 189 7.69 10.62 28.83
N GLY A 190 7.61 11.84 29.36
CA GLY A 190 6.87 12.95 28.75
C GLY A 190 5.35 12.83 28.80
N ARG A 191 4.80 11.98 29.70
CA ARG A 191 3.35 11.75 29.85
C ARG A 191 2.85 11.98 31.30
N GLU A 192 3.51 12.84 32.04
CA GLU A 192 3.21 13.12 33.44
C GLU A 192 1.79 13.67 33.59
N LEU A 193 1.35 14.57 32.69
CA LEU A 193 0.03 15.21 32.78
C LEU A 193 -1.11 14.20 32.52
N GLU A 194 -0.98 13.37 31.52
CA GLU A 194 -1.98 12.34 31.19
C GLU A 194 -2.05 11.28 32.29
N LEU A 195 -0.89 10.89 32.85
CA LEU A 195 -0.80 9.96 33.96
C LEU A 195 -1.43 10.52 35.23
N GLU A 196 -1.11 11.76 35.61
CA GLU A 196 -1.72 12.44 36.75
C GLU A 196 -3.23 12.55 36.60
N ARG A 197 -3.70 12.88 35.38
CA ARG A 197 -5.12 12.95 35.08
C ARG A 197 -5.79 11.57 35.16
N THR A 198 -5.09 10.52 34.79
CA THR A 198 -5.56 9.11 34.92
C THR A 198 -5.70 8.74 36.40
N ILE A 199 -4.70 9.03 37.23
CA ILE A 199 -4.71 8.84 38.68
C ILE A 199 -5.88 9.61 39.31
N GLN A 200 -6.02 10.90 39.00
CA GLN A 200 -7.12 11.73 39.50
C GLN A 200 -8.48 11.16 39.16
N THR A 201 -8.62 10.62 37.91
CA THR A 201 -9.87 10.05 37.47
C THR A 201 -10.19 8.76 38.22
N LEU A 202 -9.23 7.86 38.43
CA LEU A 202 -9.39 6.62 39.20
C LEU A 202 -9.78 6.86 40.65
N CYS A 203 -9.35 7.96 41.27
CA CYS A 203 -9.70 8.35 42.62
C CYS A 203 -11.09 8.98 42.75
N ARG A 204 -11.84 9.21 41.66
CA ARG A 204 -13.16 9.84 41.71
C ARG A 204 -14.23 8.87 42.23
N ARG A 205 -15.27 9.43 42.88
CA ARG A 205 -16.44 8.65 43.31
C ARG A 205 -17.33 8.22 42.11
N ARG A 206 -17.40 9.03 41.06
CA ARG A 206 -18.20 8.79 39.85
C ARG A 206 -17.38 9.15 38.64
N LYS A 207 -17.64 8.53 37.50
CA LYS A 207 -16.82 8.65 36.28
C LYS A 207 -15.35 8.34 36.57
N ASN A 208 -15.12 7.28 37.32
CA ASN A 208 -13.81 6.84 37.78
C ASN A 208 -13.09 5.91 36.79
N ASN A 209 -13.59 5.79 35.57
CA ASN A 209 -12.96 5.02 34.52
C ASN A 209 -12.34 5.99 33.51
N PRO A 210 -11.01 6.13 33.44
CA PRO A 210 -10.36 6.91 32.41
C PRO A 210 -10.47 6.21 31.05
N LEU A 211 -10.70 7.00 30.01
CA LEU A 211 -10.67 6.58 28.62
C LEU A 211 -9.61 7.38 27.88
N LEU A 212 -8.50 6.72 27.56
CA LEU A 212 -7.39 7.30 26.82
C LEU A 212 -7.76 7.37 25.33
N VAL A 213 -7.92 8.57 24.80
CA VAL A 213 -8.33 8.79 23.40
C VAL A 213 -7.21 9.49 22.67
N GLY A 214 -6.75 8.89 21.58
CA GLY A 214 -5.66 9.41 20.76
C GLY A 214 -5.43 8.54 19.52
N GLU A 215 -4.67 9.03 18.57
CA GLU A 215 -4.34 8.27 17.36
C GLU A 215 -3.55 6.98 17.68
N ALA A 216 -3.46 6.06 16.71
CA ALA A 216 -2.65 4.85 16.87
C ALA A 216 -1.17 5.22 17.01
N GLY A 217 -0.42 4.52 17.88
CA GLY A 217 1.01 4.73 18.04
C GLY A 217 1.45 5.92 18.89
N VAL A 218 0.50 6.69 19.53
CA VAL A 218 0.87 7.84 20.39
C VAL A 218 1.26 7.44 21.83
N GLY A 219 1.27 6.15 22.17
CA GLY A 219 1.69 5.66 23.49
C GLY A 219 0.58 5.56 24.54
N LYS A 220 -0.67 5.25 24.13
CA LYS A 220 -1.80 5.06 25.08
C LYS A 220 -1.57 3.91 26.05
N THR A 221 -1.08 2.78 25.56
CA THR A 221 -0.78 1.58 26.37
C THR A 221 0.32 1.85 27.38
N ALA A 222 1.35 2.61 26.99
CA ALA A 222 2.46 3.01 27.86
C ALA A 222 2.01 3.79 29.11
N ILE A 223 0.89 4.52 29.04
CA ILE A 223 0.33 5.24 30.22
C ILE A 223 -0.18 4.24 31.27
N ALA A 224 -0.83 3.13 30.85
CA ALA A 224 -1.29 2.10 31.78
C ALA A 224 -0.11 1.32 32.40
N GLU A 225 0.89 1.01 31.59
CA GLU A 225 2.14 0.39 32.02
C GLU A 225 2.93 1.29 32.98
N GLY A 226 3.06 2.57 32.65
CA GLY A 226 3.70 3.56 33.52
C GLY A 226 2.97 3.75 34.85
N LEU A 227 1.62 3.65 34.87
CA LEU A 227 0.84 3.65 36.09
C LEU A 227 1.16 2.42 36.95
N ALA A 228 1.23 1.23 36.36
CA ALA A 228 1.59 -0.01 37.04
C ALA A 228 2.99 0.13 37.71
N LYS A 229 3.96 0.69 36.99
CA LYS A 229 5.31 0.95 37.52
C LYS A 229 5.28 1.92 38.70
N ARG A 230 4.54 3.03 38.61
CA ARG A 230 4.42 3.98 39.76
C ARG A 230 3.71 3.37 40.97
N ILE A 231 2.77 2.44 40.76
CA ILE A 231 2.15 1.69 41.87
C ILE A 231 3.19 0.82 42.56
N VAL A 232 4.00 0.11 41.81
CA VAL A 232 5.09 -0.75 42.33
C VAL A 232 6.14 0.10 43.08
N ASP A 233 6.51 1.24 42.50
CA ASP A 233 7.48 2.19 43.09
C ASP A 233 6.89 3.00 44.26
N LYS A 234 5.57 2.83 44.56
CA LYS A 234 4.83 3.54 45.59
C LYS A 234 4.77 5.07 45.41
N GLU A 235 4.78 5.50 44.16
CA GLU A 235 4.69 6.91 43.76
C GLU A 235 3.25 7.32 43.41
N VAL A 236 2.27 6.73 44.05
CA VAL A 236 0.84 6.99 43.86
C VAL A 236 0.15 7.32 45.18
N PRO A 237 -1.04 7.97 45.15
CA PRO A 237 -1.80 8.24 46.38
C PRO A 237 -2.18 6.93 47.10
N ASP A 238 -2.34 7.00 48.43
CA ASP A 238 -2.63 5.87 49.33
C ASP A 238 -3.80 4.98 48.85
N ILE A 239 -4.79 5.59 48.19
CA ILE A 239 -5.96 4.90 47.64
C ILE A 239 -5.59 3.88 46.55
N LEU A 240 -4.48 4.08 45.85
CA LEU A 240 -4.03 3.24 44.74
C LEU A 240 -2.80 2.40 45.06
N MET A 241 -2.21 2.55 46.26
CA MET A 241 -0.95 1.86 46.60
C MET A 241 -1.03 0.33 46.53
N ASN A 242 -2.19 -0.24 46.78
CA ASN A 242 -2.41 -1.70 46.73
C ASN A 242 -3.12 -2.17 45.48
N SER A 243 -3.33 -1.25 44.52
CA SER A 243 -4.07 -1.61 43.28
C SER A 243 -3.19 -2.45 42.36
N VAL A 244 -3.81 -3.43 41.73
CA VAL A 244 -3.18 -4.27 40.68
C VAL A 244 -3.85 -4.01 39.35
N ILE A 245 -3.05 -3.76 38.32
CA ILE A 245 -3.55 -3.51 36.96
C ILE A 245 -3.44 -4.80 36.16
N TYR A 246 -4.57 -5.29 35.67
CA TYR A 246 -4.68 -6.44 34.78
C TYR A 246 -4.98 -5.96 33.37
N SER A 247 -4.09 -6.24 32.43
CA SER A 247 -4.32 -5.99 31.01
C SER A 247 -5.10 -7.15 30.39
N LEU A 248 -6.22 -6.87 29.75
CA LEU A 248 -7.09 -7.87 29.14
C LEU A 248 -6.54 -8.31 27.79
N ASP A 249 -6.27 -9.61 27.65
CA ASP A 249 -5.95 -10.22 26.36
C ASP A 249 -7.23 -10.65 25.62
N LEU A 250 -7.64 -9.82 24.66
CA LEU A 250 -8.81 -10.11 23.82
C LEU A 250 -8.58 -11.29 22.89
N GLY A 251 -7.34 -11.47 22.41
CA GLY A 251 -6.97 -12.58 21.54
C GLY A 251 -7.17 -13.93 22.24
N ALA A 252 -6.68 -14.04 23.48
CA ALA A 252 -6.84 -15.26 24.30
C ALA A 252 -8.31 -15.53 24.66
N LEU A 253 -9.10 -14.48 24.89
CA LEU A 253 -10.55 -14.64 25.16
C LEU A 253 -11.33 -15.20 23.97
N VAL A 254 -10.95 -14.80 22.74
CA VAL A 254 -11.64 -15.20 21.50
C VAL A 254 -11.08 -16.50 20.94
N ALA A 255 -9.81 -16.82 21.18
CA ALA A 255 -9.15 -17.99 20.64
C ALA A 255 -9.92 -19.28 20.99
N GLY A 256 -10.26 -20.08 19.97
CA GLY A 256 -10.96 -21.36 20.13
C GLY A 256 -12.44 -21.26 20.50
N THR A 257 -13.05 -20.07 20.50
CA THR A 257 -14.51 -19.94 20.67
C THR A 257 -15.22 -20.18 19.33
N LYS A 258 -16.01 -21.24 19.25
CA LYS A 258 -16.85 -21.53 18.07
C LYS A 258 -18.20 -20.78 18.10
N TYR A 259 -18.67 -20.42 19.27
CA TYR A 259 -19.98 -19.79 19.47
C TYR A 259 -19.88 -18.55 20.38
N ARG A 260 -20.78 -17.59 20.15
CA ARG A 260 -20.92 -16.37 20.97
C ARG A 260 -21.04 -16.67 22.46
N GLY A 261 -21.74 -17.74 22.81
CA GLY A 261 -21.98 -18.15 24.22
C GLY A 261 -20.70 -18.56 24.96
N ASP A 262 -19.68 -19.03 24.27
CA ASP A 262 -18.41 -19.45 24.90
C ASP A 262 -17.58 -18.23 25.33
N PHE A 263 -17.51 -17.22 24.49
CA PHE A 263 -16.89 -15.93 24.82
C PHE A 263 -17.60 -15.26 26.00
N GLU A 264 -18.95 -15.22 25.98
CA GLU A 264 -19.75 -14.65 27.07
C GLU A 264 -19.53 -15.39 28.41
N LYS A 265 -19.41 -16.71 28.37
CA LYS A 265 -19.07 -17.52 29.55
C LYS A 265 -17.68 -17.22 30.09
N ARG A 266 -16.67 -17.14 29.23
CA ARG A 266 -15.28 -16.82 29.61
C ARG A 266 -15.19 -15.44 30.22
N LEU A 267 -15.74 -14.40 29.56
CA LEU A 267 -15.75 -13.03 30.06
C LEU A 267 -16.52 -12.96 31.42
N LYS A 268 -17.62 -13.64 31.56
CA LYS A 268 -18.38 -13.69 32.81
C LYS A 268 -17.59 -14.38 33.94
N ALA A 269 -16.87 -15.45 33.64
CA ALA A 269 -15.99 -16.14 34.59
C ALA A 269 -14.86 -15.23 35.05
N LEU A 270 -14.19 -14.53 34.10
CA LEU A 270 -13.17 -13.55 34.38
C LEU A 270 -13.68 -12.40 35.26
N MET A 271 -14.84 -11.82 34.89
CA MET A 271 -15.45 -10.74 35.69
C MET A 271 -15.83 -11.17 37.10
N ASN A 272 -16.29 -12.42 37.27
CA ASN A 272 -16.60 -12.95 38.58
C ASN A 272 -15.36 -13.19 39.46
N GLN A 273 -14.23 -13.53 38.84
CA GLN A 273 -12.98 -13.69 39.54
C GLN A 273 -12.37 -12.33 39.92
N LEU A 274 -12.33 -11.36 38.98
CA LEU A 274 -11.91 -10.00 39.26
C LEU A 274 -12.68 -9.37 40.45
N LYS A 275 -13.96 -9.64 40.59
CA LYS A 275 -14.75 -9.13 41.72
C LYS A 275 -14.30 -9.66 43.09
N LYS A 276 -13.55 -10.76 43.14
CA LYS A 276 -13.02 -11.33 44.37
C LYS A 276 -11.66 -10.74 44.77
N GLU A 277 -10.95 -10.15 43.81
CA GLU A 277 -9.69 -9.50 44.03
C GLU A 277 -9.93 -8.08 44.61
N PRO A 278 -9.31 -7.72 45.72
CA PRO A 278 -9.39 -6.37 46.24
C PRO A 278 -8.59 -5.39 45.35
N ASP A 279 -9.15 -4.19 45.13
CA ASP A 279 -8.48 -3.06 44.51
C ASP A 279 -7.90 -3.31 43.09
N PHE A 280 -8.53 -4.17 42.28
CA PHE A 280 -8.12 -4.39 40.91
C PHE A 280 -8.52 -3.24 39.96
N ILE A 281 -7.72 -3.05 38.91
CA ILE A 281 -7.99 -2.15 37.79
C ILE A 281 -7.85 -2.97 36.51
N LEU A 282 -8.89 -3.00 35.67
CA LEU A 282 -8.84 -3.69 34.38
C LEU A 282 -8.44 -2.70 33.27
N PHE A 283 -7.30 -2.94 32.63
CA PHE A 283 -6.92 -2.22 31.42
C PHE A 283 -7.43 -2.97 30.19
N ILE A 284 -8.15 -2.27 29.31
CA ILE A 284 -8.66 -2.80 28.06
C ILE A 284 -8.13 -1.93 26.94
N ASP A 285 -7.17 -2.47 26.21
CA ASP A 285 -6.69 -1.82 24.99
C ASP A 285 -7.73 -2.00 23.89
N GLU A 286 -7.87 -1.01 23.02
CA GLU A 286 -8.86 -0.97 21.95
C GLU A 286 -10.28 -1.36 22.44
N ILE A 287 -10.74 -0.76 23.54
CA ILE A 287 -12.02 -1.10 24.20
C ILE A 287 -13.22 -1.06 23.25
N HIS A 288 -13.14 -0.36 22.14
CA HIS A 288 -14.14 -0.30 21.10
C HIS A 288 -14.40 -1.67 20.44
N THR A 289 -13.42 -2.56 20.41
CA THR A 289 -13.56 -3.92 19.86
C THR A 289 -14.56 -4.78 20.65
N ILE A 290 -14.65 -4.55 21.97
CA ILE A 290 -15.59 -5.23 22.84
C ILE A 290 -16.98 -4.59 22.79
N ILE A 291 -17.03 -3.26 22.63
CA ILE A 291 -18.25 -2.46 22.83
C ILE A 291 -19.03 -2.25 21.53
N GLY A 292 -18.34 -2.14 20.38
CA GLY A 292 -18.91 -1.67 19.12
C GLY A 292 -19.18 -2.74 18.05
N ALA A 293 -18.77 -3.94 18.28
CA ALA A 293 -18.74 -4.99 17.28
C ALA A 293 -20.11 -5.54 16.84
N GLY A 294 -21.23 -4.98 17.33
CA GLY A 294 -22.57 -5.51 17.09
C GLY A 294 -23.38 -4.90 15.95
N SER A 295 -22.93 -3.83 15.28
CA SER A 295 -23.85 -3.04 14.43
C SER A 295 -23.63 -3.08 12.92
N ALA A 296 -22.50 -3.59 12.40
CA ALA A 296 -22.18 -3.42 10.97
C ALA A 296 -21.90 -4.70 10.18
N SER A 297 -21.67 -5.85 10.80
CA SER A 297 -21.51 -7.12 10.06
C SER A 297 -21.99 -8.28 10.92
N GLY A 298 -22.95 -9.03 10.40
CA GLY A 298 -23.66 -10.10 11.10
C GLY A 298 -22.74 -11.19 11.66
N GLY A 299 -22.23 -10.99 12.87
CA GLY A 299 -21.48 -12.03 13.55
C GLY A 299 -20.53 -11.61 14.66
N VAL A 300 -20.32 -10.34 14.95
CA VAL A 300 -19.33 -9.92 15.94
C VAL A 300 -19.96 -9.62 17.32
N MET A 301 -19.25 -10.02 18.36
CA MET A 301 -19.60 -10.21 19.77
C MET A 301 -19.94 -8.89 20.48
N ASP A 302 -21.17 -8.69 20.88
CA ASP A 302 -21.57 -7.55 21.74
C ASP A 302 -21.40 -7.91 23.22
N ALA A 303 -20.21 -7.72 23.75
CA ALA A 303 -19.91 -7.88 25.16
C ALA A 303 -20.34 -6.66 26.00
N SER A 304 -20.81 -5.61 25.38
CA SER A 304 -21.21 -4.38 26.08
C SER A 304 -22.30 -4.64 27.13
N ASN A 305 -23.19 -5.56 26.86
CA ASN A 305 -24.28 -5.94 27.80
C ASN A 305 -23.78 -6.63 29.07
N LEU A 306 -22.58 -7.23 29.05
CA LEU A 306 -21.96 -7.86 30.22
C LEU A 306 -21.14 -6.85 31.06
N ILE A 307 -20.48 -5.94 30.39
CA ILE A 307 -19.60 -4.95 31.03
C ILE A 307 -20.37 -3.75 31.57
N LYS A 308 -21.41 -3.26 30.87
CA LYS A 308 -22.24 -2.11 31.26
C LYS A 308 -22.81 -2.21 32.67
N PRO A 309 -23.39 -3.33 33.15
CA PRO A 309 -23.90 -3.44 34.52
C PRO A 309 -22.80 -3.31 35.58
N SER A 310 -21.62 -3.89 35.36
CA SER A 310 -20.47 -3.84 36.28
C SER A 310 -19.82 -2.45 36.35
N LEU A 311 -19.76 -1.73 35.22
CA LEU A 311 -19.38 -0.31 35.18
C LEU A 311 -20.44 0.59 35.84
N ALA A 312 -21.74 0.24 35.70
CA ALA A 312 -22.85 0.99 36.27
C ALA A 312 -22.89 0.92 37.78
N SER A 313 -22.61 -0.24 38.35
CA SER A 313 -22.57 -0.47 39.79
C SER A 313 -21.32 0.08 40.47
N GLY A 314 -20.31 0.50 39.70
CA GLY A 314 -19.00 0.93 40.24
C GLY A 314 -18.14 -0.22 40.78
N GLN A 315 -18.54 -1.46 40.52
CA GLN A 315 -17.79 -2.66 40.92
C GLN A 315 -16.59 -2.95 40.04
N LEU A 316 -16.52 -2.34 38.84
CA LEU A 316 -15.42 -2.47 37.91
C LEU A 316 -14.73 -1.11 37.80
N ARG A 317 -13.44 -1.06 38.13
CA ARG A 317 -12.54 0.03 37.75
C ARG A 317 -11.87 -0.36 36.45
N CYS A 318 -11.98 0.48 35.42
CA CYS A 318 -11.48 0.17 34.08
C CYS A 318 -10.73 1.36 33.50
N ILE A 319 -9.56 1.10 32.91
CA ILE A 319 -8.86 2.02 32.02
C ILE A 319 -9.11 1.50 30.60
N GLY A 320 -9.68 2.32 29.72
CA GLY A 320 -9.85 1.98 28.31
C GLY A 320 -8.95 2.80 27.43
N SER A 321 -8.54 2.24 26.30
CA SER A 321 -7.90 2.99 25.22
C SER A 321 -8.76 2.92 23.96
N THR A 322 -8.74 3.96 23.13
CA THR A 322 -9.42 3.99 21.83
C THR A 322 -8.86 5.09 20.94
N THR A 323 -9.22 5.08 19.64
CA THR A 323 -8.88 6.19 18.74
C THR A 323 -9.98 7.25 18.71
N TYR A 324 -9.69 8.42 18.13
CA TYR A 324 -10.70 9.48 17.98
C TYR A 324 -11.87 9.06 17.10
N GLN A 325 -11.62 8.24 16.09
CA GLN A 325 -12.64 7.78 15.15
C GLN A 325 -13.66 6.86 15.86
N GLU A 326 -13.18 5.85 16.56
CA GLU A 326 -14.01 4.91 17.30
C GLU A 326 -14.69 5.56 18.51
N TYR A 327 -14.04 6.53 19.15
CA TYR A 327 -14.66 7.30 20.20
C TYR A 327 -15.92 8.00 19.71
N ARG A 328 -15.86 8.72 18.58
CA ARG A 328 -17.02 9.37 17.96
C ARG A 328 -18.05 8.36 17.45
N GLY A 329 -17.57 7.26 16.87
CA GLY A 329 -18.43 6.22 16.28
C GLY A 329 -19.27 5.45 17.30
N ILE A 330 -18.72 5.18 18.47
CA ILE A 330 -19.26 4.24 19.47
C ILE A 330 -19.60 4.93 20.79
N PHE A 331 -18.62 5.60 21.43
CA PHE A 331 -18.81 6.14 22.78
C PHE A 331 -19.70 7.37 22.82
N GLU A 332 -19.61 8.28 21.86
CA GLU A 332 -20.50 9.46 21.81
C GLU A 332 -21.96 9.10 21.55
N LYS A 333 -22.19 8.01 20.81
CA LYS A 333 -23.52 7.51 20.51
C LYS A 333 -24.16 6.75 21.69
N ASP A 334 -23.33 6.12 22.55
CA ASP A 334 -23.81 5.39 23.71
C ASP A 334 -23.73 6.27 24.98
N HIS A 335 -24.81 6.98 25.27
CA HIS A 335 -24.90 7.85 26.46
C HIS A 335 -24.69 7.12 27.79
N ALA A 336 -24.89 5.81 27.87
CA ALA A 336 -24.67 5.04 29.08
C ALA A 336 -23.18 4.87 29.36
N LEU A 337 -22.38 4.62 28.33
CA LEU A 337 -20.93 4.52 28.42
C LEU A 337 -20.29 5.91 28.62
N ALA A 338 -20.70 6.91 27.84
CA ALA A 338 -20.18 8.27 27.95
C ALA A 338 -20.31 8.87 29.35
N ARG A 339 -21.34 8.47 30.12
CA ARG A 339 -21.53 8.89 31.54
C ARG A 339 -20.63 8.16 32.53
N ARG A 340 -19.99 7.06 32.13
CA ARG A 340 -19.16 6.20 33.01
C ARG A 340 -17.68 6.40 32.80
N PHE A 341 -17.28 6.80 31.60
CA PHE A 341 -15.89 7.09 31.26
C PHE A 341 -15.58 8.58 31.30
N GLN A 342 -14.36 8.91 31.71
CA GLN A 342 -13.79 10.24 31.61
C GLN A 342 -12.78 10.24 30.46
N LYS A 343 -13.05 10.98 29.42
CA LYS A 343 -12.13 11.18 28.31
C LYS A 343 -10.86 11.88 28.76
N ILE A 344 -9.72 11.34 28.35
CA ILE A 344 -8.38 11.91 28.49
C ILE A 344 -7.77 11.88 27.10
N ASP A 345 -7.50 13.07 26.56
CA ASP A 345 -6.88 13.18 25.24
C ASP A 345 -5.37 12.89 25.35
N VAL A 346 -4.87 11.98 24.50
CA VAL A 346 -3.46 11.63 24.38
C VAL A 346 -3.00 12.11 23.01
N LEU A 347 -2.31 13.26 23.01
CA LEU A 347 -1.83 13.89 21.79
C LEU A 347 -0.52 13.25 21.33
N GLU A 348 -0.20 13.41 20.06
CA GLU A 348 1.11 13.05 19.51
C GLU A 348 2.20 13.86 20.22
N PRO A 349 3.29 13.24 20.71
CA PRO A 349 4.38 13.95 21.36
C PRO A 349 5.16 14.83 20.37
N SER A 350 5.83 15.85 20.88
CA SER A 350 6.74 16.66 20.07
C SER A 350 7.97 15.85 19.63
N VAL A 351 8.73 16.37 18.66
CA VAL A 351 9.99 15.75 18.24
C VAL A 351 10.97 15.72 19.42
N GLU A 352 11.02 16.79 20.23
CA GLU A 352 11.87 16.89 21.41
C GLU A 352 11.50 15.84 22.46
N ASP A 353 10.21 15.67 22.75
CA ASP A 353 9.74 14.63 23.69
C ASP A 353 10.06 13.24 23.14
N THR A 354 9.91 13.04 21.84
CA THR A 354 10.24 11.77 21.17
C THR A 354 11.73 11.44 21.29
N ILE A 355 12.63 12.43 21.15
CA ILE A 355 14.07 12.23 21.37
C ILE A 355 14.35 11.77 22.82
N LEU A 356 13.63 12.32 23.79
CA LEU A 356 13.76 11.88 25.18
C LEU A 356 13.25 10.45 25.39
N ILE A 357 12.12 10.09 24.75
CA ILE A 357 11.58 8.73 24.76
C ILE A 357 12.60 7.75 24.17
N LEU A 358 13.14 8.04 22.98
CA LEU A 358 14.15 7.20 22.35
C LEU A 358 15.41 7.04 23.21
N LYS A 359 15.87 8.10 23.89
CA LYS A 359 16.99 8.02 24.83
C LYS A 359 16.69 7.12 26.03
N GLY A 360 15.46 7.14 26.53
CA GLY A 360 15.05 6.27 27.63
C GLY A 360 14.92 4.80 27.23
N LEU A 361 14.56 4.53 25.99
CA LEU A 361 14.44 3.17 25.44
C LEU A 361 15.77 2.61 24.92
N LYS A 362 16.77 3.48 24.70
CA LYS A 362 18.06 3.16 24.07
C LYS A 362 18.71 1.89 24.62
N SER A 363 18.85 1.78 25.94
CA SER A 363 19.54 0.65 26.57
C SER A 363 18.90 -0.70 26.26
N ARG A 364 17.58 -0.77 26.15
CA ARG A 364 16.85 -1.99 25.83
C ARG A 364 17.04 -2.42 24.38
N PHE A 365 16.98 -1.47 23.45
CA PHE A 365 17.25 -1.77 22.03
C PHE A 365 18.72 -2.13 21.79
N GLU A 366 19.66 -1.50 22.51
CA GLU A 366 21.08 -1.85 22.47
C GLU A 366 21.34 -3.26 22.96
N GLU A 367 20.70 -3.66 24.06
CA GLU A 367 20.79 -5.00 24.61
C GLU A 367 20.15 -6.04 23.68
N HIS A 368 18.95 -5.74 23.15
CA HIS A 368 18.22 -6.65 22.27
C HIS A 368 18.95 -6.94 20.95
N HIS A 369 19.48 -5.90 20.30
CA HIS A 369 20.16 -6.02 19.00
C HIS A 369 21.66 -6.21 19.10
N ASN A 370 22.24 -6.06 20.30
CA ASN A 370 23.69 -6.09 20.55
C ASN A 370 24.44 -5.08 19.66
N VAL A 371 23.99 -3.84 19.67
CA VAL A 371 24.52 -2.68 18.95
C VAL A 371 24.50 -1.46 19.86
N ARG A 372 25.16 -0.37 19.46
CA ARG A 372 25.09 0.93 20.15
C ARG A 372 24.46 1.95 19.22
N TYR A 373 23.66 2.86 19.79
CA TYR A 373 23.10 3.99 19.03
C TYR A 373 23.82 5.28 19.43
N SER A 374 24.30 6.05 18.44
CA SER A 374 24.84 7.38 18.70
C SER A 374 23.71 8.32 19.16
N ALA A 375 24.03 9.35 19.93
CA ALA A 375 23.03 10.32 20.38
C ALA A 375 22.42 11.10 19.19
N GLU A 376 23.22 11.30 18.16
CA GLU A 376 22.79 11.95 16.92
C GLU A 376 21.87 11.05 16.09
N ALA A 377 22.12 9.74 16.06
CA ALA A 377 21.23 8.78 15.38
C ALA A 377 19.81 8.81 15.98
N LEU A 378 19.67 8.85 17.30
CA LEU A 378 18.36 8.93 17.96
C LEU A 378 17.64 10.26 17.66
N ARG A 379 18.38 11.36 17.62
CA ARG A 379 17.85 12.67 17.25
C ARG A 379 17.34 12.65 15.81
N VAL A 380 18.19 12.21 14.91
CA VAL A 380 17.87 12.14 13.47
C VAL A 380 16.71 11.16 13.21
N ALA A 381 16.62 10.05 13.95
CA ALA A 381 15.49 9.13 13.86
C ALA A 381 14.15 9.81 14.17
N ALA A 382 14.08 10.63 15.21
CA ALA A 382 12.87 11.39 15.54
C ALA A 382 12.55 12.47 14.49
N GLU A 383 13.55 13.27 14.08
CA GLU A 383 13.38 14.36 13.12
C GLU A 383 12.98 13.84 11.72
N LEU A 384 13.65 12.80 11.23
CA LEU A 384 13.38 12.26 9.90
C LEU A 384 12.09 11.44 9.86
N SER A 385 11.77 10.69 10.91
CA SER A 385 10.49 9.97 10.97
C SER A 385 9.31 10.95 10.99
N ASP A 386 9.42 12.06 11.71
CA ASP A 386 8.37 13.09 11.68
C ASP A 386 8.21 13.72 10.29
N ARG A 387 9.33 14.00 9.64
CA ARG A 387 9.35 14.67 8.33
C ARG A 387 8.91 13.79 7.17
N TYR A 388 9.27 12.52 7.16
CA TYR A 388 9.13 11.64 6.00
C TYR A 388 8.08 10.53 6.16
N ILE A 389 7.78 10.09 7.39
CA ILE A 389 6.78 9.06 7.67
C ILE A 389 5.50 9.75 8.13
N THR A 390 4.56 9.95 7.19
CA THR A 390 3.33 10.74 7.42
C THR A 390 2.09 9.88 7.69
N ASP A 391 2.17 8.57 7.49
CA ASP A 391 1.07 7.61 7.68
C ASP A 391 0.98 7.08 9.12
N ARG A 392 1.94 7.40 9.96
CA ARG A 392 2.03 6.98 11.36
C ARG A 392 2.37 8.16 12.28
N HIS A 393 2.19 7.97 13.59
CA HIS A 393 2.41 9.00 14.59
C HIS A 393 3.66 8.73 15.44
N LEU A 394 4.24 9.81 15.97
CA LEU A 394 5.26 9.74 17.02
C LEU A 394 4.63 9.24 18.32
N PRO A 395 5.38 8.50 19.18
CA PRO A 395 6.77 8.09 19.02
C PRO A 395 6.95 6.78 18.22
N ASP A 396 5.88 6.06 17.92
CA ASP A 396 5.88 4.70 17.36
C ASP A 396 6.72 4.62 16.09
N LYS A 397 6.48 5.54 15.12
CA LYS A 397 7.25 5.57 13.86
C LYS A 397 8.76 5.79 14.06
N ALA A 398 9.16 6.51 15.11
CA ALA A 398 10.58 6.72 15.41
C ALA A 398 11.19 5.52 16.15
N ILE A 399 10.40 4.84 16.98
CA ILE A 399 10.77 3.58 17.63
C ILE A 399 10.99 2.50 16.57
N ASP A 400 10.06 2.35 15.61
CA ASP A 400 10.20 1.41 14.50
C ASP A 400 11.49 1.64 13.70
N VAL A 401 11.86 2.91 13.46
CA VAL A 401 13.09 3.24 12.73
C VAL A 401 14.34 2.75 13.46
N ILE A 402 14.44 2.95 14.79
CA ILE A 402 15.61 2.48 15.56
C ILE A 402 15.62 0.96 15.69
N ASP A 403 14.46 0.34 15.86
CA ASP A 403 14.33 -1.11 15.95
C ASP A 403 14.74 -1.79 14.64
N GLU A 404 14.24 -1.31 13.48
CA GLU A 404 14.61 -1.83 12.16
C GLU A 404 16.10 -1.60 11.85
N ALA A 405 16.68 -0.47 12.28
CA ALA A 405 18.10 -0.20 12.14
C ALA A 405 18.95 -1.22 12.93
N GLY A 406 18.55 -1.54 14.16
CA GLY A 406 19.16 -2.57 14.99
C GLY A 406 19.04 -3.96 14.38
N ALA A 407 17.83 -4.32 13.95
CA ALA A 407 17.55 -5.61 13.32
C ALA A 407 18.37 -5.81 12.05
N LYS A 408 18.53 -4.77 11.22
CA LYS A 408 19.35 -4.81 10.00
C LYS A 408 20.82 -5.13 10.32
N GLN A 409 21.40 -4.51 11.36
CA GLN A 409 22.77 -4.79 11.77
C GLN A 409 22.93 -6.22 12.31
N ARG A 410 21.91 -6.73 13.03
CA ARG A 410 21.91 -8.10 13.52
C ARG A 410 21.87 -9.13 12.39
N MET A 411 21.19 -8.84 11.27
CA MET A 411 21.12 -9.70 10.08
C MET A 411 22.37 -9.59 9.18
N ALA A 412 23.18 -8.55 9.33
CA ALA A 412 24.39 -8.37 8.53
C ALA A 412 25.44 -9.46 8.83
N THR A 413 26.23 -9.83 7.81
CA THR A 413 27.37 -10.73 7.97
C THR A 413 28.40 -10.13 8.92
N VAL A 414 29.17 -10.98 9.62
CA VAL A 414 30.14 -10.56 10.65
C VAL A 414 31.11 -9.49 10.11
N GLU A 415 31.47 -9.56 8.83
CA GLU A 415 32.37 -8.61 8.16
C GLU A 415 31.72 -7.24 7.88
N MET A 416 30.40 -7.17 7.75
CA MET A 416 29.65 -5.94 7.43
C MET A 416 28.93 -5.35 8.65
N ARG A 417 28.97 -6.05 9.79
CA ARG A 417 28.26 -5.64 11.00
C ARG A 417 28.97 -4.45 11.66
N LYS A 418 28.25 -3.37 11.84
CA LYS A 418 28.71 -2.22 12.62
C LYS A 418 28.27 -2.36 14.06
N GLU A 419 29.18 -2.08 14.98
CA GLU A 419 28.87 -2.08 16.44
C GLU A 419 28.09 -0.84 16.84
N GLU A 420 28.23 0.26 16.09
CA GLU A 420 27.56 1.53 16.34
C GLU A 420 26.71 1.94 15.14
N ILE A 421 25.45 2.27 15.42
CA ILE A 421 24.48 2.81 14.47
C ILE A 421 24.55 4.31 14.54
N ASP A 422 24.90 4.93 13.43
CA ASP A 422 25.00 6.36 13.27
C ASP A 422 23.93 6.90 12.31
N VAL A 423 23.99 8.18 11.97
CA VAL A 423 23.04 8.91 11.12
C VAL A 423 22.80 8.22 9.79
N ALA A 424 23.86 7.71 9.14
CA ALA A 424 23.75 7.08 7.82
C ALA A 424 22.85 5.83 7.80
N GLU A 425 22.91 5.01 8.84
CA GLU A 425 22.06 3.82 8.98
C GLU A 425 20.59 4.19 9.18
N ILE A 426 20.33 5.24 9.96
CA ILE A 426 18.97 5.76 10.19
C ILE A 426 18.40 6.35 8.88
N GLU A 427 19.19 7.15 8.16
CA GLU A 427 18.80 7.70 6.87
C GLU A 427 18.41 6.60 5.86
N ASP A 428 19.18 5.51 5.80
CA ASP A 428 18.89 4.37 4.91
C ASP A 428 17.58 3.67 5.31
N ILE A 429 17.31 3.48 6.61
CA ILE A 429 16.06 2.88 7.08
C ILE A 429 14.87 3.80 6.79
N VAL A 430 14.95 5.08 7.16
CA VAL A 430 13.88 6.03 6.88
C VAL A 430 13.58 6.11 5.38
N SER A 431 14.61 6.07 4.54
CA SER A 431 14.43 6.08 3.09
C SER A 431 13.62 4.88 2.59
N LYS A 432 13.81 3.70 3.18
CA LYS A 432 13.08 2.48 2.83
C LYS A 432 11.64 2.51 3.32
N ILE A 433 11.43 2.88 4.58
CA ILE A 433 10.08 2.97 5.18
C ILE A 433 9.25 4.03 4.45
N ALA A 434 9.80 5.23 4.28
CA ALA A 434 9.13 6.34 3.61
C ALA A 434 9.08 6.21 2.08
N ARG A 435 9.74 5.20 1.50
CA ARG A 435 9.88 5.01 0.04
C ARG A 435 10.46 6.22 -0.68
N VAL A 436 11.41 6.86 -0.05
CA VAL A 436 12.14 8.03 -0.58
C VAL A 436 13.55 7.56 -0.95
N PRO A 437 14.13 7.99 -2.08
CA PRO A 437 15.51 7.63 -2.39
C PRO A 437 16.43 8.03 -1.23
N ALA A 438 17.33 7.12 -0.80
CA ALA A 438 18.25 7.33 0.32
C ALA A 438 19.08 8.64 0.16
N ARG A 439 19.34 9.00 -1.09
CA ARG A 439 20.01 10.26 -1.45
C ARG A 439 19.20 11.53 -1.19
N SER A 440 17.88 11.45 -1.00
CA SER A 440 17.03 12.61 -0.69
C SER A 440 16.85 12.85 0.80
N VAL A 441 17.25 11.90 1.63
CA VAL A 441 17.20 12.00 3.09
C VAL A 441 18.51 12.55 3.64
N SER A 442 19.64 12.38 2.90
CA SER A 442 20.97 12.81 3.31
C SER A 442 21.23 14.30 3.03
N SER A 443 22.23 14.85 3.68
CA SER A 443 22.73 16.24 3.52
C SER A 443 23.15 16.63 2.09
N ASN A 444 23.27 15.67 1.16
CA ASN A 444 23.58 15.89 -0.25
C ASN A 444 22.44 16.52 -1.09
N ASP A 445 21.29 16.79 -0.48
CA ASP A 445 20.16 17.47 -1.18
C ASP A 445 20.54 18.91 -1.58
N ILE A 446 21.44 19.56 -0.83
CA ILE A 446 21.94 20.91 -1.13
C ILE A 446 22.72 20.94 -2.45
N ASP A 447 23.56 19.94 -2.70
CA ASP A 447 24.36 19.87 -3.94
C ASP A 447 23.49 19.61 -5.18
N LYS A 448 22.44 18.79 -5.04
CA LYS A 448 21.48 18.54 -6.12
C LYS A 448 20.68 19.80 -6.45
N LEU A 449 20.21 20.51 -5.42
CA LEU A 449 19.48 21.76 -5.57
C LEU A 449 20.39 22.87 -6.15
N ALA A 450 21.66 22.90 -5.77
CA ALA A 450 22.63 23.84 -6.33
C ALA A 450 22.79 23.62 -7.85
N ASN A 451 22.86 22.35 -8.27
CA ASN A 451 23.08 21.96 -9.69
C ASN A 451 21.75 21.72 -10.47
N LEU A 452 20.57 21.86 -9.84
CA LEU A 452 19.26 21.56 -10.44
C LEU A 452 19.06 22.27 -11.78
N GLU A 453 19.31 23.58 -11.82
CA GLU A 453 19.15 24.40 -13.01
C GLU A 453 20.10 23.96 -14.14
N LYS A 454 21.38 23.72 -13.82
CA LYS A 454 22.36 23.25 -14.77
C LYS A 454 22.03 21.91 -15.37
N ASN A 455 21.61 20.96 -14.51
CA ASN A 455 21.22 19.62 -14.93
C ASN A 455 19.97 19.62 -15.82
N LEU A 456 18.97 20.44 -15.49
CA LEU A 456 17.77 20.56 -16.32
C LEU A 456 18.07 21.19 -17.68
N LYS A 457 18.91 22.24 -17.74
CA LYS A 457 19.32 22.90 -19.00
C LYS A 457 20.12 21.97 -19.92
N MET A 458 20.85 20.99 -19.37
CA MET A 458 21.56 19.99 -20.17
C MET A 458 20.59 18.96 -20.80
N LEU A 459 19.43 18.75 -20.24
CA LEU A 459 18.48 17.71 -20.67
C LEU A 459 17.29 18.25 -21.46
N VAL A 460 16.95 19.53 -21.28
CA VAL A 460 15.84 20.20 -21.96
C VAL A 460 16.32 21.48 -22.60
N PHE A 461 16.14 21.59 -23.90
CA PHE A 461 16.72 22.68 -24.74
C PHE A 461 15.69 23.78 -25.00
N GLY A 462 16.13 25.01 -25.07
CA GLY A 462 15.38 26.17 -25.50
C GLY A 462 14.32 26.69 -24.49
N GLN A 463 14.41 26.28 -23.23
CA GLN A 463 13.51 26.70 -22.17
C GLN A 463 14.27 27.24 -20.93
N ASP A 464 15.41 27.92 -21.18
CA ASP A 464 16.31 28.36 -20.13
C ASP A 464 15.65 29.27 -19.09
N GLU A 465 14.79 30.21 -19.50
CA GLU A 465 14.08 31.12 -18.60
C GLU A 465 13.06 30.35 -17.74
N ALA A 466 12.33 29.44 -18.35
CA ALA A 466 11.35 28.60 -17.65
C ALA A 466 12.03 27.69 -16.60
N ILE A 467 13.17 27.11 -16.95
CA ILE A 467 13.96 26.26 -16.05
C ILE A 467 14.57 27.08 -14.91
N SER A 468 15.07 28.29 -15.19
CA SER A 468 15.64 29.18 -14.15
C SER A 468 14.56 29.62 -13.16
N ALA A 469 13.38 29.99 -13.65
CA ALA A 469 12.22 30.34 -12.80
C ALA A 469 11.79 29.17 -11.91
N LEU A 470 11.67 27.96 -12.49
CA LEU A 470 11.32 26.75 -11.76
C LEU A 470 12.35 26.40 -10.68
N ALA A 471 13.64 26.40 -11.04
CA ALA A 471 14.72 26.09 -10.11
C ALA A 471 14.79 27.09 -8.95
N SER A 472 14.59 28.38 -9.21
CA SER A 472 14.56 29.44 -8.20
C SER A 472 13.40 29.26 -7.22
N ALA A 473 12.20 28.95 -7.72
CA ALA A 473 11.03 28.72 -6.89
C ALA A 473 11.18 27.47 -6.01
N ILE A 474 11.74 26.38 -6.55
CA ILE A 474 12.01 25.16 -5.77
C ILE A 474 13.07 25.42 -4.69
N LYS A 475 14.16 26.18 -5.01
CA LYS A 475 15.20 26.55 -4.04
C LYS A 475 14.61 27.40 -2.90
N LEU A 476 13.74 28.36 -3.20
CA LEU A 476 13.09 29.20 -2.21
C LEU A 476 12.22 28.37 -1.24
N SER A 477 11.45 27.43 -1.78
CA SER A 477 10.60 26.52 -0.99
C SER A 477 11.43 25.63 -0.07
N ARG A 478 12.53 25.04 -0.58
CA ARG A 478 13.43 24.18 0.19
C ARG A 478 14.27 24.90 1.21
N ALA A 479 14.47 26.21 1.06
CA ALA A 479 15.16 27.05 2.05
C ALA A 479 14.35 27.29 3.36
N GLY A 480 13.14 26.73 3.47
CA GLY A 480 12.30 26.91 4.66
C GLY A 480 11.63 28.29 4.79
N LEU A 481 11.69 29.10 3.75
CA LEU A 481 11.09 30.44 3.73
C LEU A 481 9.59 30.41 3.36
N ARG A 482 8.94 29.25 3.48
CA ARG A 482 7.55 29.01 3.13
C ARG A 482 6.77 28.43 4.31
N ASP A 483 5.45 28.56 4.24
CA ASP A 483 4.52 27.96 5.18
C ASP A 483 4.64 26.41 5.12
N ALA A 484 4.93 25.80 6.26
CA ALA A 484 5.11 24.35 6.40
C ALA A 484 3.85 23.52 6.06
N GLN A 485 2.67 24.16 6.03
CA GLN A 485 1.42 23.49 5.72
C GLN A 485 1.11 23.40 4.22
N LYS A 486 1.92 24.02 3.35
CA LYS A 486 1.70 24.03 1.90
C LYS A 486 2.56 22.99 1.16
N THR A 487 2.19 22.70 -0.09
CA THR A 487 2.96 21.85 -1.01
C THR A 487 4.38 22.42 -1.24
N ILE A 488 5.38 21.64 -1.65
CA ILE A 488 6.73 22.13 -1.98
C ILE A 488 6.67 23.23 -3.05
N GLY A 489 5.80 23.07 -4.05
CA GLY A 489 5.61 24.05 -5.10
C GLY A 489 4.38 23.74 -5.94
N SER A 490 3.66 24.78 -6.36
CA SER A 490 2.48 24.69 -7.23
C SER A 490 2.70 25.57 -8.46
N PHE A 491 2.93 24.94 -9.61
CA PHE A 491 3.37 25.60 -10.84
C PHE A 491 2.38 25.36 -11.97
N ILE A 492 2.09 26.40 -12.76
CA ILE A 492 1.46 26.25 -14.06
C ILE A 492 2.50 26.44 -15.16
N PHE A 493 2.63 25.45 -16.03
CA PHE A 493 3.43 25.50 -17.26
C PHE A 493 2.52 25.86 -18.43
N ALA A 494 2.63 27.07 -18.90
CA ALA A 494 1.80 27.61 -19.99
C ALA A 494 2.62 27.73 -21.29
N GLY A 495 2.04 27.34 -22.42
CA GLY A 495 2.68 27.47 -23.72
C GLY A 495 2.15 26.50 -24.77
N PRO A 496 2.62 26.58 -26.01
CA PRO A 496 2.19 25.70 -27.11
C PRO A 496 2.40 24.22 -26.81
N THR A 497 1.70 23.39 -27.57
CA THR A 497 1.90 21.93 -27.50
C THR A 497 3.30 21.57 -28.04
N GLY A 498 3.96 20.57 -27.45
CA GLY A 498 5.21 20.03 -27.97
C GLY A 498 6.48 20.88 -27.71
N VAL A 499 6.41 21.90 -26.82
CA VAL A 499 7.57 22.74 -26.46
C VAL A 499 8.38 22.21 -25.27
N GLY A 500 7.99 21.07 -24.68
CA GLY A 500 8.75 20.41 -23.63
C GLY A 500 8.20 20.52 -22.21
N LYS A 501 6.96 21.02 -21.98
CA LYS A 501 6.35 21.14 -20.63
C LYS A 501 6.39 19.83 -19.85
N THR A 502 5.87 18.75 -20.42
CA THR A 502 5.84 17.42 -19.81
C THR A 502 7.25 16.84 -19.64
N GLU A 503 8.17 17.15 -20.58
CA GLU A 503 9.55 16.68 -20.52
C GLU A 503 10.34 17.34 -19.39
N VAL A 504 10.20 18.67 -19.17
CA VAL A 504 10.79 19.35 -18.00
C VAL A 504 10.33 18.70 -16.72
N THR A 505 9.03 18.40 -16.59
CA THR A 505 8.47 17.74 -15.39
C THR A 505 9.06 16.34 -15.19
N ARG A 506 9.21 15.55 -16.27
CA ARG A 506 9.83 14.23 -16.21
C ARG A 506 11.30 14.29 -15.79
N GLN A 507 12.05 15.23 -16.36
CA GLN A 507 13.45 15.41 -16.01
C GLN A 507 13.63 15.97 -14.60
N LEU A 508 12.72 16.84 -14.14
CA LEU A 508 12.68 17.33 -12.76
C LEU A 508 12.57 16.16 -11.79
N ALA A 509 11.60 15.25 -12.01
CA ALA A 509 11.41 14.07 -11.17
C ALA A 509 12.67 13.18 -11.14
N LYS A 510 13.30 12.93 -12.32
CA LYS A 510 14.54 12.16 -12.41
C LYS A 510 15.72 12.81 -11.69
N VAL A 511 15.92 14.12 -11.84
CA VAL A 511 17.03 14.85 -11.20
C VAL A 511 16.87 14.90 -9.69
N LEU A 512 15.64 15.09 -9.21
CA LEU A 512 15.33 15.03 -7.79
C LEU A 512 15.34 13.59 -7.25
N GLY A 513 15.22 12.58 -8.11
CA GLY A 513 15.16 11.18 -7.74
C GLY A 513 13.85 10.78 -7.08
N VAL A 514 12.74 11.44 -7.46
CA VAL A 514 11.38 11.15 -6.95
C VAL A 514 10.49 10.61 -8.06
N GLU A 515 9.38 9.98 -7.70
CA GLU A 515 8.43 9.43 -8.67
C GLU A 515 7.65 10.54 -9.38
N LEU A 516 7.27 10.27 -10.65
CA LEU A 516 6.39 11.12 -11.43
C LEU A 516 4.98 10.52 -11.50
N ILE A 517 4.05 11.13 -10.79
CA ILE A 517 2.62 10.79 -10.85
C ILE A 517 1.98 11.68 -11.92
N ARG A 518 1.36 11.08 -12.94
CA ARG A 518 0.74 11.82 -14.04
C ARG A 518 -0.73 11.50 -14.17
N PHE A 519 -1.55 12.55 -14.27
CA PHE A 519 -2.96 12.49 -14.63
C PHE A 519 -3.21 13.38 -15.85
N ASP A 520 -3.89 12.82 -16.85
CA ASP A 520 -4.36 13.57 -18.01
C ASP A 520 -5.77 14.11 -17.72
N MET A 521 -5.91 15.41 -17.65
CA MET A 521 -7.16 16.07 -17.27
C MET A 521 -8.24 15.93 -18.34
N SER A 522 -7.89 15.51 -19.55
CA SER A 522 -8.89 15.18 -20.59
C SER A 522 -9.76 13.98 -20.20
N GLU A 523 -9.30 13.10 -19.30
CA GLU A 523 -10.09 11.98 -18.75
C GLU A 523 -11.08 12.44 -17.66
N TYR A 524 -10.91 13.67 -17.13
CA TYR A 524 -11.67 14.21 -16.01
C TYR A 524 -12.51 15.43 -16.39
N MET A 525 -13.05 15.43 -17.61
CA MET A 525 -13.92 16.50 -18.12
C MET A 525 -15.33 16.46 -17.53
N GLU A 526 -15.80 15.29 -17.12
CA GLU A 526 -17.15 15.10 -16.60
C GLU A 526 -17.16 14.94 -15.08
N ARG A 527 -18.23 15.43 -14.43
CA ARG A 527 -18.34 15.41 -12.97
C ARG A 527 -18.22 14.02 -12.36
N HIS A 528 -18.75 12.99 -13.00
CA HIS A 528 -18.65 11.63 -12.50
C HIS A 528 -17.22 11.05 -12.56
N THR A 529 -16.38 11.52 -13.48
CA THR A 529 -14.98 11.09 -13.56
C THR A 529 -14.13 11.75 -12.48
N VAL A 530 -14.47 12.96 -12.01
CA VAL A 530 -13.80 13.61 -10.88
C VAL A 530 -13.92 12.78 -9.60
N SER A 531 -15.06 12.10 -9.40
CA SER A 531 -15.25 11.18 -8.27
C SER A 531 -14.23 10.04 -8.24
N ARG A 532 -13.62 9.67 -9.36
CA ARG A 532 -12.53 8.68 -9.40
C ARG A 532 -11.24 9.19 -8.77
N LEU A 533 -11.00 10.52 -8.76
CA LEU A 533 -9.81 11.11 -8.13
C LEU A 533 -9.87 11.07 -6.60
N ILE A 534 -11.08 11.26 -6.02
CA ILE A 534 -11.30 11.39 -4.58
C ILE A 534 -12.16 10.25 -3.97
N GLY A 535 -12.52 9.24 -4.77
CA GLY A 535 -13.44 8.18 -4.38
C GLY A 535 -14.91 8.51 -4.62
N ALA A 536 -15.75 7.49 -4.75
CA ALA A 536 -17.19 7.67 -4.92
C ALA A 536 -17.84 8.03 -3.57
N PRO A 537 -18.89 8.88 -3.56
CA PRO A 537 -19.65 9.17 -2.35
C PRO A 537 -20.35 7.92 -1.80
N PRO A 538 -20.65 7.88 -0.48
CA PRO A 538 -21.40 6.77 0.13
C PRO A 538 -22.71 6.49 -0.62
N GLY A 539 -22.98 5.22 -0.92
CA GLY A 539 -24.17 4.79 -1.65
C GLY A 539 -24.01 4.64 -3.16
N TYR A 540 -22.88 5.00 -3.74
CA TYR A 540 -22.59 4.76 -5.16
C TYR A 540 -21.73 3.51 -5.35
N VAL A 541 -21.85 2.88 -6.54
CA VAL A 541 -21.03 1.71 -6.91
C VAL A 541 -19.55 2.10 -6.89
N GLY A 542 -18.72 1.32 -6.18
CA GLY A 542 -17.27 1.60 -6.04
C GLY A 542 -16.91 2.48 -4.85
N PHE A 543 -17.81 2.75 -3.90
CA PHE A 543 -17.54 3.49 -2.67
C PHE A 543 -16.36 2.92 -1.86
N ASP A 544 -16.19 1.58 -1.81
CA ASP A 544 -15.08 0.93 -1.11
C ASP A 544 -13.70 1.16 -1.76
N GLN A 545 -13.68 1.64 -2.99
CA GLN A 545 -12.46 2.00 -3.69
C GLN A 545 -12.05 3.43 -3.31
N GLY A 546 -10.84 3.63 -2.78
CA GLY A 546 -10.28 4.93 -2.50
C GLY A 546 -10.14 5.80 -3.76
N GLY A 547 -9.90 7.09 -3.58
CA GLY A 547 -9.64 7.99 -4.70
C GLY A 547 -8.28 7.70 -5.36
N LEU A 548 -8.22 7.65 -6.69
CA LEU A 548 -6.98 7.37 -7.42
C LEU A 548 -5.87 8.38 -7.09
N LEU A 549 -6.21 9.66 -6.94
CA LEU A 549 -5.24 10.71 -6.60
C LEU A 549 -4.70 10.52 -5.18
N THR A 550 -5.58 10.33 -4.21
CA THR A 550 -5.21 10.13 -2.81
C THR A 550 -4.43 8.84 -2.61
N GLU A 551 -4.79 7.77 -3.33
CA GLU A 551 -4.07 6.50 -3.28
C GLU A 551 -2.66 6.60 -3.85
N GLN A 552 -2.47 7.26 -5.01
CA GLN A 552 -1.16 7.42 -5.62
C GLN A 552 -0.23 8.30 -4.77
N VAL A 553 -0.77 9.37 -4.18
CA VAL A 553 0.00 10.24 -3.28
C VAL A 553 0.39 9.51 -2.00
N ASN A 554 -0.50 8.69 -1.42
CA ASN A 554 -0.16 7.88 -0.24
C ASN A 554 0.87 6.77 -0.56
N LYS A 555 0.87 6.24 -1.80
CA LYS A 555 1.91 5.29 -2.25
C LYS A 555 3.26 5.97 -2.46
N HIS A 556 3.25 7.22 -2.92
CA HIS A 556 4.44 8.01 -3.26
C HIS A 556 4.35 9.40 -2.63
N PRO A 557 4.54 9.52 -1.30
CA PRO A 557 4.36 10.79 -0.57
C PRO A 557 5.38 11.88 -0.96
N HIS A 558 6.46 11.49 -1.63
CA HIS A 558 7.46 12.39 -2.21
C HIS A 558 7.49 12.19 -3.73
N ALA A 559 6.77 13.02 -4.46
CA ALA A 559 6.64 12.88 -5.90
C ALA A 559 6.49 14.24 -6.60
N VAL A 560 6.66 14.23 -7.90
CA VAL A 560 6.19 15.31 -8.78
C VAL A 560 4.84 14.88 -9.32
N LEU A 561 3.79 15.62 -8.98
CA LEU A 561 2.44 15.41 -9.49
C LEU A 561 2.21 16.29 -10.71
N LEU A 562 2.01 15.67 -11.86
CA LEU A 562 1.72 16.33 -13.13
C LEU A 562 0.23 16.17 -13.48
N LEU A 563 -0.46 17.30 -13.57
CA LEU A 563 -1.80 17.38 -14.12
C LEU A 563 -1.71 17.98 -15.53
N ASP A 564 -1.83 17.13 -16.54
CA ASP A 564 -1.64 17.53 -17.95
C ASP A 564 -2.95 18.04 -18.54
N GLU A 565 -2.90 19.12 -19.33
CA GLU A 565 -4.03 19.78 -20.01
C GLU A 565 -5.16 20.23 -19.05
N LEU A 566 -4.78 20.99 -18.00
CA LEU A 566 -5.69 21.44 -16.93
C LEU A 566 -6.93 22.20 -17.41
N GLU A 567 -6.85 22.91 -18.55
CA GLU A 567 -7.96 23.62 -19.18
C GLU A 567 -9.13 22.71 -19.58
N LYS A 568 -8.90 21.41 -19.68
CA LYS A 568 -9.94 20.41 -20.01
C LYS A 568 -10.66 19.86 -18.80
N ALA A 569 -10.13 20.11 -17.60
CA ALA A 569 -10.66 19.57 -16.36
C ALA A 569 -12.04 20.15 -16.02
N HIS A 570 -12.88 19.33 -15.40
CA HIS A 570 -14.14 19.81 -14.81
C HIS A 570 -13.87 20.86 -13.71
N PRO A 571 -14.72 21.88 -13.54
CA PRO A 571 -14.55 22.92 -12.51
C PRO A 571 -14.34 22.38 -11.08
N ASP A 572 -14.93 21.24 -10.72
CA ASP A 572 -14.75 20.64 -9.40
C ASP A 572 -13.29 20.22 -9.12
N VAL A 573 -12.48 19.94 -10.16
CA VAL A 573 -11.04 19.66 -10.00
C VAL A 573 -10.30 20.86 -9.42
N PHE A 574 -10.66 22.08 -9.87
CA PHE A 574 -10.04 23.30 -9.33
C PHE A 574 -10.31 23.48 -7.84
N ASN A 575 -11.51 23.12 -7.37
CA ASN A 575 -11.85 23.19 -5.95
C ASN A 575 -10.99 22.23 -5.12
N LEU A 576 -10.71 21.02 -5.65
CA LEU A 576 -9.80 20.07 -5.01
C LEU A 576 -8.38 20.62 -4.95
N LEU A 577 -7.89 21.20 -6.04
CA LEU A 577 -6.56 21.78 -6.11
C LEU A 577 -6.40 22.99 -5.18
N LEU A 578 -7.42 23.81 -5.01
CA LEU A 578 -7.42 24.90 -4.03
C LEU A 578 -7.20 24.36 -2.61
N GLN A 579 -7.89 23.27 -2.23
CA GLN A 579 -7.72 22.64 -0.93
C GLN A 579 -6.30 22.08 -0.77
N VAL A 580 -5.74 21.42 -1.79
CA VAL A 580 -4.39 20.90 -1.80
C VAL A 580 -3.36 22.02 -1.62
N MET A 581 -3.50 23.14 -2.34
CA MET A 581 -2.56 24.27 -2.29
C MET A 581 -2.63 25.04 -0.96
N ASP A 582 -3.82 25.13 -0.33
CA ASP A 582 -3.99 25.87 0.94
C ASP A 582 -3.58 25.07 2.15
N HIS A 583 -3.93 23.79 2.19
CA HIS A 583 -3.79 22.95 3.38
C HIS A 583 -2.76 21.84 3.24
N GLY A 584 -2.14 21.69 2.07
CA GLY A 584 -1.18 20.59 1.80
C GLY A 584 -1.77 19.21 2.05
N SER A 585 -3.08 19.06 2.06
CA SER A 585 -3.74 17.78 2.32
C SER A 585 -5.10 17.69 1.64
N LEU A 586 -5.50 16.48 1.27
CA LEU A 586 -6.80 16.19 0.68
C LEU A 586 -7.41 14.98 1.38
N THR A 587 -8.66 15.12 1.79
CA THR A 587 -9.41 14.00 2.37
C THR A 587 -10.34 13.42 1.31
N ASP A 588 -10.23 12.11 1.08
CA ASP A 588 -11.12 11.40 0.16
C ASP A 588 -12.54 11.20 0.75
N ASN A 589 -13.46 10.72 -0.06
CA ASN A 589 -14.84 10.46 0.36
C ASN A 589 -14.95 9.31 1.39
N ASN A 590 -13.91 8.50 1.56
CA ASN A 590 -13.81 7.44 2.57
C ASN A 590 -13.20 7.95 3.89
N GLY A 591 -12.89 9.25 3.99
CA GLY A 591 -12.27 9.86 5.16
C GLY A 591 -10.76 9.65 5.26
N ARG A 592 -10.11 9.06 4.26
CA ARG A 592 -8.65 8.91 4.23
C ARG A 592 -8.01 10.23 3.83
N LYS A 593 -7.05 10.67 4.61
CA LYS A 593 -6.29 11.89 4.35
C LYS A 593 -5.01 11.55 3.57
N ALA A 594 -4.78 12.25 2.45
CA ALA A 594 -3.53 12.21 1.71
C ALA A 594 -2.74 13.50 1.96
N ASP A 595 -1.44 13.38 2.18
CA ASP A 595 -0.53 14.48 2.48
C ASP A 595 0.23 14.92 1.22
N PHE A 596 0.05 16.19 0.83
CA PHE A 596 0.68 16.79 -0.34
C PHE A 596 1.84 17.75 0.02
N ARG A 597 2.19 17.91 1.28
CA ARG A 597 3.24 18.85 1.73
C ARG A 597 4.60 18.57 1.10
N ASN A 598 4.87 17.32 0.78
CA ASN A 598 6.12 16.89 0.11
C ASN A 598 5.96 16.67 -1.41
N ILE A 599 4.86 17.13 -2.00
CA ILE A 599 4.58 17.02 -3.44
C ILE A 599 4.95 18.34 -4.15
N ILE A 600 5.55 18.20 -5.33
CA ILE A 600 5.69 19.31 -6.29
C ILE A 600 4.54 19.17 -7.28
N LEU A 601 3.60 20.12 -7.24
CA LEU A 601 2.44 20.14 -8.11
C LEU A 601 2.76 20.93 -9.40
N VAL A 602 2.73 20.26 -10.52
CA VAL A 602 2.91 20.84 -11.86
C VAL A 602 1.63 20.64 -12.67
N MET A 603 1.11 21.72 -13.19
CA MET A 603 -0.08 21.75 -14.03
C MET A 603 0.31 22.29 -15.41
N THR A 604 -0.08 21.62 -16.49
CA THR A 604 0.19 22.13 -17.83
C THR A 604 -1.07 22.72 -18.46
N THR A 605 -0.89 23.76 -19.25
CA THR A 605 -1.98 24.34 -20.05
C THR A 605 -1.49 24.76 -21.42
N ASN A 606 -2.36 24.62 -22.41
CA ASN A 606 -2.17 25.12 -23.77
C ASN A 606 -2.96 26.42 -23.99
N ALA A 607 -3.71 26.90 -22.97
CA ALA A 607 -4.46 28.15 -23.05
C ALA A 607 -3.53 29.33 -23.40
N GLY A 608 -3.94 30.16 -24.30
CA GLY A 608 -3.17 31.30 -24.78
C GLY A 608 -2.23 31.03 -25.97
N ALA A 609 -1.96 29.76 -26.29
CA ALA A 609 -1.09 29.41 -27.42
C ALA A 609 -1.80 29.44 -28.78
N GLU A 610 -3.09 29.10 -28.81
CA GLU A 610 -3.89 29.08 -30.07
C GLU A 610 -4.18 30.49 -30.61
N GLU A 611 -4.34 31.49 -29.76
CA GLU A 611 -4.61 32.84 -30.19
C GLU A 611 -3.36 33.63 -30.52
N GLY A 612 -2.20 33.31 -29.89
CA GLY A 612 -0.90 33.84 -30.26
C GLY A 612 -0.43 33.42 -31.66
N SER A 613 -0.99 32.34 -32.23
CA SER A 613 -0.69 31.85 -33.58
C SER A 613 -1.64 32.39 -34.67
N ARG A 614 -2.72 33.14 -34.30
CA ARG A 614 -3.55 33.81 -35.28
C ARG A 614 -2.82 35.03 -35.82
N ALA A 615 -2.46 34.97 -37.09
CA ALA A 615 -1.87 36.15 -37.80
C ALA A 615 -2.73 37.37 -37.61
N THR A 616 -2.18 38.38 -36.94
CA THR A 616 -2.83 39.71 -36.79
C THR A 616 -2.97 40.34 -38.16
N MET A 617 -4.19 40.51 -38.62
CA MET A 617 -4.49 41.46 -39.73
C MET A 617 -4.27 42.89 -39.22
N GLY A 618 -3.05 43.40 -39.25
CA GLY A 618 -2.74 44.78 -38.87
C GLY A 618 -1.24 45.03 -38.73
N PHE A 619 -0.80 46.25 -39.12
CA PHE A 619 0.58 46.73 -39.23
C PHE A 619 1.30 47.05 -37.90
N THR A 620 0.87 46.55 -36.77
CA THR A 620 1.50 46.79 -35.46
C THR A 620 2.02 45.48 -34.89
N GLN A 621 3.33 45.39 -34.64
CA GLN A 621 3.96 44.37 -33.81
C GLN A 621 3.41 44.55 -32.38
N GLN A 622 2.43 43.75 -32.01
CA GLN A 622 1.98 43.65 -30.62
C GLN A 622 2.77 42.56 -29.90
N ASP A 623 3.20 42.86 -28.69
CA ASP A 623 3.92 41.95 -27.80
C ASP A 623 3.02 40.75 -27.42
N HIS A 624 3.14 39.65 -28.14
CA HIS A 624 2.32 38.43 -27.97
C HIS A 624 2.48 37.78 -26.57
N ALA A 625 3.54 38.09 -25.84
CA ALA A 625 3.76 37.59 -24.47
C ALA A 625 2.71 38.17 -23.47
N THR A 626 2.31 39.44 -23.66
CA THR A 626 1.35 40.11 -22.78
C THR A 626 -0.10 39.61 -23.01
N ASP A 627 -0.41 39.19 -24.24
CA ASP A 627 -1.76 38.73 -24.59
C ASP A 627 -1.97 37.26 -24.12
N SER A 628 -0.96 36.41 -24.15
CA SER A 628 -1.04 35.05 -23.60
C SER A 628 -1.29 35.03 -22.09
N MET A 629 -0.68 35.96 -21.33
CA MET A 629 -0.96 36.13 -19.91
C MET A 629 -2.39 36.54 -19.61
N LYS A 630 -2.96 37.50 -20.40
CA LYS A 630 -4.36 37.92 -20.25
C LYS A 630 -5.35 36.79 -20.48
N ILE A 631 -5.03 35.82 -21.34
CA ILE A 631 -5.89 34.65 -21.61
C ILE A 631 -5.83 33.68 -20.44
N ILE A 632 -4.64 33.45 -19.89
CA ILE A 632 -4.47 32.65 -18.66
C ILE A 632 -5.22 33.32 -17.50
N GLU A 633 -5.16 34.66 -17.43
CA GLU A 633 -5.89 35.44 -16.43
C GLU A 633 -7.42 35.33 -16.56
N LYS A 634 -7.95 35.16 -17.76
CA LYS A 634 -9.37 34.92 -18.00
C LYS A 634 -9.78 33.45 -17.78
N GLY A 635 -8.88 32.52 -18.05
CA GLY A 635 -9.15 31.08 -17.96
C GLY A 635 -9.16 30.55 -16.53
N PHE A 636 -8.38 31.16 -15.63
CA PHE A 636 -8.26 30.72 -14.24
C PHE A 636 -8.71 31.79 -13.27
N SER A 637 -9.49 31.41 -12.27
CA SER A 637 -10.01 32.35 -11.28
C SER A 637 -8.89 33.08 -10.54
N PRO A 638 -9.09 34.36 -10.12
CA PRO A 638 -8.10 35.09 -9.34
C PRO A 638 -7.69 34.34 -8.07
N GLU A 639 -8.64 33.65 -7.46
CA GLU A 639 -8.42 32.84 -6.27
C GLU A 639 -7.42 31.69 -6.52
N PHE A 640 -7.57 30.99 -7.64
CA PHE A 640 -6.67 29.91 -8.03
C PHE A 640 -5.26 30.43 -8.35
N ARG A 641 -5.17 31.53 -9.09
CA ARG A 641 -3.88 32.14 -9.48
C ARG A 641 -3.05 32.62 -8.28
N ASN A 642 -3.71 33.21 -7.27
CA ASN A 642 -3.04 33.72 -6.07
C ASN A 642 -2.44 32.61 -5.18
N ARG A 643 -2.79 31.34 -5.42
CA ARG A 643 -2.24 30.19 -4.69
C ARG A 643 -1.09 29.51 -5.41
N LEU A 644 -0.83 29.92 -6.65
CA LEU A 644 0.31 29.42 -7.41
C LEU A 644 1.62 30.09 -6.97
N ASP A 645 2.70 29.33 -6.93
CA ASP A 645 4.02 29.87 -6.68
C ASP A 645 4.59 30.57 -7.90
N ALA A 646 4.35 30.02 -9.09
CA ALA A 646 4.72 30.66 -10.35
C ALA A 646 3.87 30.15 -11.53
N ILE A 647 3.64 31.04 -12.48
CA ILE A 647 3.17 30.73 -13.82
C ILE A 647 4.38 30.82 -14.74
N ILE A 648 4.82 29.67 -15.26
CA ILE A 648 6.05 29.55 -16.06
C ILE A 648 5.66 29.44 -17.52
N GLN A 649 6.13 30.39 -18.31
CA GLN A 649 5.86 30.46 -19.75
C GLN A 649 6.91 29.67 -20.53
N PHE A 650 6.45 28.78 -21.41
CA PHE A 650 7.26 28.05 -22.36
C PHE A 650 7.16 28.70 -23.74
N LYS A 651 8.29 29.04 -24.30
CA LYS A 651 8.38 29.70 -25.62
C LYS A 651 8.33 28.64 -26.74
N PRO A 652 7.85 29.00 -27.94
CA PRO A 652 8.02 28.18 -29.13
C PRO A 652 9.51 27.83 -29.34
N LEU A 653 9.78 26.65 -29.90
CA LEU A 653 11.15 26.20 -30.17
C LEU A 653 11.66 26.80 -31.48
N ASP A 654 12.87 27.40 -31.46
CA ASP A 654 13.57 27.84 -32.66
C ASP A 654 14.15 26.62 -33.40
N ILE A 655 14.31 26.69 -34.71
CA ILE A 655 14.84 25.61 -35.56
C ILE A 655 16.23 25.12 -35.07
N SER A 656 17.08 26.03 -34.59
CA SER A 656 18.38 25.68 -34.01
C SER A 656 18.28 24.79 -32.80
N VAL A 657 17.25 25.04 -31.92
CA VAL A 657 16.96 24.26 -30.75
C VAL A 657 16.36 22.91 -31.12
N VAL A 658 15.50 22.88 -32.16
CA VAL A 658 14.93 21.62 -32.67
C VAL A 658 16.00 20.67 -33.14
N GLY A 659 17.12 21.16 -33.73
CA GLY A 659 18.28 20.35 -34.06
C GLY A 659 18.86 19.63 -32.83
N SER A 660 18.93 20.28 -31.68
CA SER A 660 19.40 19.66 -30.42
C SER A 660 18.39 18.62 -29.89
N VAL A 661 17.10 18.80 -30.17
CA VAL A 661 16.07 17.81 -29.84
C VAL A 661 16.23 16.57 -30.74
N VAL A 662 16.54 16.73 -32.03
CA VAL A 662 16.87 15.61 -32.92
C VAL A 662 18.08 14.83 -32.38
N ASP A 663 19.16 15.52 -32.01
CA ASP A 663 20.35 14.89 -31.44
C ASP A 663 20.00 14.05 -30.21
N LYS A 664 19.15 14.54 -29.29
CA LYS A 664 18.71 13.82 -28.12
C LYS A 664 17.99 12.51 -28.51
N PHE A 665 17.05 12.54 -29.46
CA PHE A 665 16.35 11.34 -29.90
C PHE A 665 17.28 10.33 -30.57
N ILE A 666 18.27 10.78 -31.30
CA ILE A 666 19.29 9.93 -31.92
C ILE A 666 20.17 9.29 -30.85
N PHE A 667 20.63 10.05 -29.83
CA PHE A 667 21.38 9.50 -28.70
C PHE A 667 20.57 8.45 -27.91
N GLU A 668 19.28 8.70 -27.68
CA GLU A 668 18.39 7.71 -27.06
C GLU A 668 18.29 6.43 -27.91
N LEU A 669 18.23 6.56 -29.23
CA LEU A 669 18.22 5.43 -30.15
C LEU A 669 19.58 4.70 -30.17
N GLU A 670 20.68 5.43 -30.17
CA GLU A 670 22.04 4.87 -30.10
C GLU A 670 22.26 4.08 -28.80
N ALA A 671 21.79 4.61 -27.67
CA ALA A 671 21.81 3.89 -26.40
C ALA A 671 21.04 2.56 -26.45
N MET A 672 19.89 2.51 -27.13
CA MET A 672 19.14 1.25 -27.33
C MET A 672 19.87 0.27 -28.24
N LEU A 673 20.63 0.77 -29.22
CA LEU A 673 21.37 -0.03 -30.20
C LEU A 673 22.73 -0.49 -29.69
N SER A 674 23.29 0.15 -28.67
CA SER A 674 24.58 -0.21 -28.07
C SER A 674 24.59 -1.65 -27.52
N GLU A 675 23.46 -2.14 -26.99
CA GLU A 675 23.28 -3.53 -26.57
C GLU A 675 23.41 -4.55 -27.72
N LYS A 676 23.19 -4.08 -28.96
CA LYS A 676 23.32 -4.88 -30.21
C LYS A 676 24.64 -4.60 -30.95
N HIS A 677 25.55 -3.87 -30.33
CA HIS A 677 26.83 -3.47 -30.92
C HIS A 677 26.69 -2.68 -32.22
N VAL A 678 25.68 -1.81 -32.33
CA VAL A 678 25.43 -0.95 -33.47
C VAL A 678 25.64 0.50 -33.06
N THR A 679 26.48 1.21 -33.82
CA THR A 679 26.73 2.65 -33.64
C THR A 679 26.02 3.45 -34.75
N LEU A 680 25.53 4.66 -34.38
CA LEU A 680 24.84 5.56 -35.29
C LEU A 680 25.62 6.83 -35.51
N ALA A 681 25.74 7.25 -36.78
CA ALA A 681 26.24 8.57 -37.15
C ALA A 681 25.17 9.34 -37.95
N LEU A 682 24.80 10.53 -37.48
CA LEU A 682 23.85 11.40 -38.17
C LEU A 682 24.59 12.45 -39.01
N GLY A 683 24.31 12.44 -40.32
CA GLY A 683 24.83 13.48 -41.20
C GLY A 683 24.21 14.85 -40.91
N SER A 684 24.96 15.94 -41.16
CA SER A 684 24.49 17.32 -40.96
C SER A 684 23.22 17.63 -41.76
N ASP A 685 23.13 17.10 -42.97
CA ASP A 685 21.99 17.28 -43.88
C ASP A 685 20.75 16.54 -43.35
N ALA A 686 20.94 15.31 -42.85
CA ALA A 686 19.85 14.52 -42.22
C ALA A 686 19.33 15.17 -40.92
N ARG A 687 20.25 15.78 -40.14
CA ARG A 687 19.92 16.56 -38.95
C ARG A 687 19.02 17.76 -39.27
N LEU A 688 19.37 18.54 -40.27
CA LEU A 688 18.57 19.69 -40.71
C LEU A 688 17.21 19.24 -41.28
N TRP A 689 17.21 18.23 -42.14
CA TRP A 689 16.01 17.69 -42.74
C TRP A 689 15.03 17.18 -41.67
N LEU A 690 15.52 16.46 -40.66
CA LEU A 690 14.72 15.98 -39.54
C LEU A 690 14.17 17.16 -38.70
N ALA A 691 14.97 18.21 -38.48
CA ALA A 691 14.55 19.39 -37.74
C ALA A 691 13.42 20.14 -38.45
N GLU A 692 13.52 20.30 -39.78
CA GLU A 692 12.49 20.96 -40.59
C GLU A 692 11.19 20.16 -40.71
N ASN A 693 11.29 18.83 -40.95
CA ASN A 693 10.12 17.96 -41.16
C ASN A 693 9.53 17.43 -39.86
N GLY A 694 10.28 17.40 -38.78
CA GLY A 694 9.85 16.92 -37.47
C GLY A 694 9.27 17.95 -36.53
N CYS A 695 9.28 19.25 -36.93
CA CYS A 695 8.72 20.34 -36.15
C CYS A 695 7.54 20.98 -36.91
N ASP A 696 6.40 21.07 -36.24
CA ASP A 696 5.20 21.76 -36.75
C ASP A 696 4.98 23.04 -35.93
N THR A 697 4.59 24.12 -36.58
CA THR A 697 4.35 25.43 -35.95
C THR A 697 3.25 25.37 -34.87
N LYS A 698 2.30 24.42 -34.96
CA LYS A 698 1.20 24.23 -34.02
C LYS A 698 1.47 23.12 -33.00
N MET A 699 2.19 22.07 -33.41
CA MET A 699 2.41 20.88 -32.60
C MET A 699 3.84 20.79 -32.00
N GLY A 700 4.70 21.77 -32.29
CA GLY A 700 6.07 21.83 -31.83
C GLY A 700 6.87 20.60 -32.28
N ALA A 701 7.73 20.07 -31.41
CA ALA A 701 8.54 18.88 -31.67
C ALA A 701 7.79 17.54 -31.45
N ARG A 702 6.46 17.54 -31.19
CA ARG A 702 5.69 16.32 -30.95
C ARG A 702 5.71 15.33 -32.15
N PRO A 703 5.69 15.80 -33.44
CA PRO A 703 5.79 14.90 -34.59
C PRO A 703 7.18 14.25 -34.76
N MET A 704 8.24 14.79 -34.17
CA MET A 704 9.63 14.31 -34.28
C MET A 704 9.77 12.83 -33.91
N ALA A 705 9.23 12.42 -32.78
CA ALA A 705 9.30 11.03 -32.34
C ALA A 705 8.68 10.06 -33.36
N ARG A 706 7.57 10.48 -33.96
CA ARG A 706 6.88 9.69 -34.98
C ARG A 706 7.68 9.66 -36.29
N LEU A 707 8.25 10.80 -36.70
CA LEU A 707 9.11 10.88 -37.88
C LEU A 707 10.32 9.96 -37.75
N ILE A 708 11.01 9.99 -36.61
CA ILE A 708 12.15 9.12 -36.32
C ILE A 708 11.71 7.65 -36.29
N GLN A 709 10.54 7.35 -35.74
CA GLN A 709 10.02 5.99 -35.74
C GLN A 709 9.75 5.47 -37.15
N GLU A 710 9.13 6.27 -38.01
CA GLU A 710 8.74 5.87 -39.36
C GLU A 710 9.94 5.84 -40.32
N LYS A 711 10.82 6.85 -40.25
CA LYS A 711 11.90 7.03 -41.23
C LYS A 711 13.22 6.40 -40.81
N ILE A 712 13.45 6.16 -39.51
CA ILE A 712 14.72 5.61 -39.00
C ILE A 712 14.49 4.25 -38.35
N LYS A 713 13.63 4.15 -37.30
CA LYS A 713 13.53 2.92 -36.51
C LYS A 713 12.93 1.76 -37.31
N LYS A 714 11.90 1.98 -38.14
CA LYS A 714 11.29 0.93 -38.94
C LYS A 714 12.23 0.33 -40.00
N PRO A 715 12.95 1.13 -40.82
CA PRO A 715 13.93 0.57 -41.72
C PRO A 715 15.05 -0.19 -41.02
N LEU A 716 15.64 0.39 -39.98
CA LEU A 716 16.72 -0.23 -39.21
C LEU A 716 16.29 -1.56 -38.54
N ALA A 717 15.02 -1.69 -38.15
CA ALA A 717 14.54 -2.91 -37.53
C ALA A 717 14.68 -4.14 -38.44
N ASN A 718 14.48 -3.98 -39.74
CA ASN A 718 14.64 -5.06 -40.71
C ASN A 718 16.11 -5.48 -40.85
N ASP A 719 17.02 -4.50 -40.88
CA ASP A 719 18.46 -4.76 -40.99
C ASP A 719 19.03 -5.37 -39.70
N LEU A 720 18.49 -4.99 -38.54
CA LEU A 720 18.84 -5.55 -37.23
C LEU A 720 18.38 -6.99 -37.03
N LEU A 721 17.22 -7.36 -37.62
CA LEU A 721 16.64 -8.69 -37.46
C LEU A 721 17.07 -9.67 -38.57
N PHE A 722 17.18 -9.21 -39.79
CA PHE A 722 17.34 -10.06 -40.96
C PHE A 722 18.40 -9.61 -41.96
N GLY A 723 19.00 -8.42 -41.73
CA GLY A 723 19.94 -7.79 -42.64
C GLY A 723 21.39 -7.75 -42.11
N LYS A 724 22.14 -6.77 -42.59
CA LYS A 724 23.59 -6.61 -42.35
C LYS A 724 23.98 -6.31 -40.92
N LEU A 725 23.04 -5.87 -40.06
CA LEU A 725 23.28 -5.47 -38.66
C LEU A 725 23.04 -6.58 -37.62
N THR A 726 22.78 -7.81 -38.04
CA THR A 726 22.54 -8.94 -37.14
C THR A 726 23.72 -9.26 -36.20
N LYS A 727 24.95 -8.91 -36.60
CA LYS A 727 26.19 -9.08 -35.82
C LYS A 727 26.79 -7.75 -35.34
N GLY A 728 26.02 -6.67 -35.43
CA GLY A 728 26.49 -5.31 -35.16
C GLY A 728 27.08 -4.63 -36.39
N GLY A 729 27.42 -3.35 -36.26
CA GLY A 729 27.99 -2.55 -37.35
C GLY A 729 27.87 -1.04 -37.12
N HIS A 730 28.23 -0.30 -38.14
CA HIS A 730 28.11 1.16 -38.15
C HIS A 730 27.05 1.60 -39.15
N VAL A 731 26.19 2.53 -38.77
CA VAL A 731 25.10 3.06 -39.60
C VAL A 731 25.26 4.56 -39.72
N ARG A 732 25.45 5.05 -40.90
CA ARG A 732 25.46 6.49 -41.22
C ARG A 732 24.14 6.87 -41.88
N ILE A 733 23.42 7.83 -41.28
CA ILE A 733 22.15 8.38 -41.77
C ILE A 733 22.45 9.64 -42.58
N TYR A 734 22.01 9.69 -43.84
CA TYR A 734 22.19 10.83 -44.74
C TYR A 734 20.91 11.05 -45.58
N ILE A 735 20.85 12.18 -46.28
CA ILE A 735 19.71 12.50 -47.18
C ILE A 735 20.15 12.39 -48.64
N GLU A 736 19.35 11.67 -49.41
CA GLU A 736 19.47 11.65 -50.87
C GLU A 736 18.06 11.82 -51.49
N LYS A 737 17.94 12.78 -52.40
CA LYS A 737 16.65 13.09 -53.10
C LYS A 737 15.50 13.35 -52.17
N ASP A 738 15.72 14.05 -51.05
CA ASP A 738 14.75 14.37 -50.00
C ASP A 738 14.23 13.15 -49.23
N GLU A 739 14.93 12.02 -49.26
CA GLU A 739 14.63 10.81 -48.52
C GLU A 739 15.78 10.44 -47.56
N VAL A 740 15.42 9.85 -46.39
CA VAL A 740 16.39 9.33 -45.41
C VAL A 740 17.00 8.03 -45.92
N CYS A 741 18.32 8.02 -46.14
CA CYS A 741 19.07 6.86 -46.61
C CYS A 741 20.06 6.40 -45.53
N PHE A 742 20.46 5.12 -45.64
CA PHE A 742 21.33 4.46 -44.65
C PHE A 742 22.56 3.90 -45.41
N ALA A 743 23.75 4.28 -44.98
CA ALA A 743 24.98 3.57 -45.31
C ALA A 743 25.29 2.63 -44.15
N ILE A 744 25.25 1.34 -44.40
CA ILE A 744 25.42 0.28 -43.37
C ILE A 744 26.72 -0.45 -43.65
N GLU A 745 27.64 -0.40 -42.69
CA GLU A 745 28.92 -1.12 -42.68
C GLU A 745 28.82 -2.21 -41.59
N SER A 746 28.92 -3.46 -41.98
CA SER A 746 28.88 -4.57 -41.01
C SER A 746 30.21 -4.73 -40.31
N ASN A 747 30.27 -5.21 -39.08
CA ASN A 747 31.51 -5.48 -38.36
C ASN A 747 32.42 -6.50 -39.12
N GLU A 748 31.87 -7.31 -39.99
CA GLU A 748 32.61 -8.25 -40.82
C GLU A 748 33.37 -7.53 -41.94
N GLU A 749 32.82 -6.45 -42.52
CA GLU A 749 33.48 -5.62 -43.55
C GLU A 749 34.60 -4.75 -42.93
N LEU A 750 34.42 -4.22 -41.71
CA LEU A 750 35.44 -3.42 -41.00
C LEU A 750 36.67 -4.22 -40.58
N VAL A 751 36.52 -5.52 -40.27
CA VAL A 751 37.66 -6.40 -39.95
C VAL A 751 38.45 -6.76 -41.21
N SER A 752 37.82 -6.85 -42.37
CA SER A 752 38.50 -7.18 -43.64
C SER A 752 39.28 -6.02 -44.23
N GLU A 753 38.95 -4.75 -43.90
CA GLU A 753 39.74 -3.58 -44.33
C GLU A 753 40.93 -3.23 -43.40
N ALA A 754 40.93 -3.76 -42.16
CA ALA A 754 42.03 -3.59 -41.20
C ALA A 754 43.21 -4.58 -41.41
N ASP A 755 43.00 -5.61 -42.24
CA ASP A 755 44.01 -6.65 -42.58
C ASP A 755 44.69 -6.40 -43.93
N PHE A 756 44.52 -5.22 -44.56
CA PHE A 756 45.24 -4.83 -45.78
C PHE A 756 46.23 -3.70 -45.55
#